data_ac069582c17b026083123d47c7ddb7f5
#
_entry.id   ac069582c17b026083123d47c7ddb7f5
#
_cell.length_a   1.000
_cell.length_b   1.000
_cell.length_c   1.000
_cell.angle_alpha   90.00
_cell.angle_beta   90.00
_cell.angle_gamma   90.00
#
_symmetry.space_group_name_H-M   'P 1'
#
loop_
_entity.id
_entity.type
_entity.pdbx_description
1 polymer ?
#
loop_
_entity_poly.entity_id
_entity_poly.type
_entity_poly.pdbx_seq_one_letter_code
_entity_poly.pdbx_strand_id
1 'polypeptide(L)'
;MSQDYNATIHLPKTDFPMRAGLPKREPEMLRNWKKLDVYGELLKKNAGKPRFSLHDGPPFSNGNLHMGHALNKSIKDIIIRSHAMRGYYTPYIPGWDNHGMPIESAIIKEQKLNHKAMSIADFRSACHDYAQKYIDRQMAGFKRMGVMGDWEHPYKTMNKGFESDEVRVFGKMYQNGHIYKGLKPVYWCAHDETALAEAEIEYQDDPCTTVFVKFPMHDDLGKLPNVDHSKLFFVIWTTTIWTLPGNLAIALNPRELYNLVQAPNGEVYIMADALTEKVMHIGGFDSYEVLEQHPGDFFENMLADHPFLPKTSRLVLADYVTMDSGTGCVHTAPGFGADDYLTCKRYGMDMVVPVDDQGRHTDYAGKYAGMTTEESNPVILADMKEAGSLFASEDIVHSYPHCWRCKQPIIFRATPQWFCSVDSFKEEAVAACENVRWLPAWGKERMAAMIRERADWCISRQRRWGLPIPVFYCDDCHKPVCNEESIDAVAKLFEKEGSDAWFDRPAADILPEGFTCPHCGGKHFTQETDTLDGWFDSGSTHVAAMQRDQGFWPADMYIEGGDQYRGWFQSSLLVAVGALGKGAPYRECLTHGWTVDGEGKAMHKSLGNGMDPAEIINEFGADMLRLWAGSADYHADMRCSKEIFKQLTQNYLKFRNTARYCLGNLDGFDAEHLVAPEDMLPLDRWAITKLNDLIRRVAKAYDNYEFHVVSHAINDFCVVELSSFYLDIIKDRLYCEERNGLKRRSAQTALFLILDSMTKMFAPILAFTCDEIWLAMPHRAEDDARNVLLNVMNQPFDAYALSEDELAKWDQLIRVRTDVNGVLEAARAEKRIGKPLEAAVTLRADDDAARAALDDVQSMNLPELLIVSQCLVGGDVPEDAVTGTGTNFPGLHISVRNAPGTKCPRCWMHSEQADPETGLCPRCAAVVAAQKAE
;
A
#
# COMPACT_ATOMS: atom_id res chain seq x y z
N MET A 1 -54.50 -7.46 42.08
CA MET A 1 -53.06 -7.46 41.75
C MET A 1 -52.95 -7.76 40.27
N SER A 2 -52.36 -6.89 39.46
CA SER A 2 -52.16 -7.19 38.03
C SER A 2 -51.28 -8.44 37.94
N GLN A 3 -51.76 -9.44 37.25
CA GLN A 3 -51.01 -10.68 36.98
C GLN A 3 -49.78 -10.29 36.14
N ASP A 4 -48.58 -10.66 36.60
CA ASP A 4 -47.33 -10.40 35.86
C ASP A 4 -47.18 -11.42 34.71
N TYR A 5 -47.24 -10.94 33.48
CA TYR A 5 -47.10 -11.74 32.25
C TYR A 5 -45.67 -11.81 31.69
N ASN A 6 -44.68 -11.23 32.38
CA ASN A 6 -43.29 -11.18 31.89
C ASN A 6 -42.70 -12.56 31.60
N ALA A 7 -43.08 -13.57 32.41
CA ALA A 7 -42.63 -14.96 32.20
C ALA A 7 -43.17 -15.60 30.92
N THR A 8 -44.22 -15.05 30.30
CA THR A 8 -44.83 -15.54 29.06
C THR A 8 -44.27 -14.86 27.80
N ILE A 9 -43.42 -13.88 27.97
CA ILE A 9 -42.81 -13.13 26.84
C ILE A 9 -41.47 -13.78 26.45
N HIS A 10 -41.23 -13.87 25.15
CA HIS A 10 -39.97 -14.40 24.60
C HIS A 10 -38.91 -13.27 24.53
N LEU A 11 -38.32 -12.94 25.68
CA LEU A 11 -37.26 -11.94 25.72
C LEU A 11 -35.97 -12.48 25.11
N PRO A 12 -35.16 -11.61 24.46
CA PRO A 12 -33.91 -12.01 23.85
C PRO A 12 -32.94 -12.65 24.84
N LYS A 13 -32.36 -13.80 24.49
CA LYS A 13 -31.34 -14.51 25.26
C LYS A 13 -30.15 -14.85 24.41
N THR A 14 -28.95 -14.51 24.88
CA THR A 14 -27.71 -14.88 24.22
C THR A 14 -26.54 -14.81 25.19
N ASP A 15 -25.60 -15.73 25.07
CA ASP A 15 -24.33 -15.71 25.78
C ASP A 15 -23.30 -14.79 25.12
N PHE A 16 -23.64 -14.25 23.94
CA PHE A 16 -22.81 -13.28 23.24
C PHE A 16 -22.63 -12.00 24.06
N PRO A 17 -21.41 -11.65 24.46
CA PRO A 17 -21.19 -10.63 25.48
C PRO A 17 -21.57 -9.23 25.00
N MET A 18 -22.10 -8.42 25.93
CA MET A 18 -22.47 -7.04 25.67
C MET A 18 -21.26 -6.19 25.30
N ARG A 19 -20.14 -6.34 26.02
CA ARG A 19 -18.89 -5.64 25.76
C ARG A 19 -17.99 -6.44 24.83
N ALA A 20 -17.44 -5.82 23.82
CA ALA A 20 -16.54 -6.45 22.87
C ALA A 20 -15.27 -7.00 23.56
N GLY A 21 -14.58 -6.17 24.32
CA GLY A 21 -13.37 -6.58 25.05
C GLY A 21 -12.28 -7.15 24.14
N LEU A 22 -12.19 -6.70 22.91
CA LEU A 22 -11.33 -7.23 21.84
C LEU A 22 -9.88 -7.49 22.29
N PRO A 23 -9.17 -6.52 22.92
CA PRO A 23 -7.77 -6.74 23.31
C PRO A 23 -7.56 -7.97 24.21
N LYS A 24 -8.57 -8.33 25.00
CA LYS A 24 -8.48 -9.47 25.93
C LYS A 24 -8.96 -10.79 25.30
N ARG A 25 -9.91 -10.73 24.39
CA ARG A 25 -10.56 -11.91 23.80
C ARG A 25 -9.83 -12.44 22.57
N GLU A 26 -9.34 -11.55 21.73
CA GLU A 26 -8.64 -11.93 20.49
C GLU A 26 -7.46 -12.89 20.72
N PRO A 27 -6.60 -12.75 21.76
CA PRO A 27 -5.54 -13.71 22.00
C PRO A 27 -6.03 -15.15 22.30
N GLU A 28 -7.19 -15.29 22.91
CA GLU A 28 -7.81 -16.61 23.13
C GLU A 28 -8.33 -17.19 21.83
N MET A 29 -8.98 -16.35 21.01
CA MET A 29 -9.45 -16.78 19.69
C MET A 29 -8.31 -17.21 18.79
N LEU A 30 -7.17 -16.50 18.79
CA LEU A 30 -5.97 -16.90 18.06
C LEU A 30 -5.43 -18.28 18.51
N ARG A 31 -5.47 -18.57 19.82
CA ARG A 31 -5.09 -19.91 20.31
C ARG A 31 -6.05 -20.98 19.79
N ASN A 32 -7.35 -20.69 19.75
CA ASN A 32 -8.36 -21.62 19.23
C ASN A 32 -8.19 -21.83 17.71
N TRP A 33 -7.94 -20.76 16.95
CA TRP A 33 -7.66 -20.85 15.51
C TRP A 33 -6.41 -21.68 15.23
N LYS A 34 -5.34 -21.49 16.03
CA LYS A 34 -4.13 -22.31 15.92
C LYS A 34 -4.40 -23.77 16.25
N LYS A 35 -5.16 -24.05 17.31
CA LYS A 35 -5.52 -25.42 17.70
C LYS A 35 -6.35 -26.13 16.63
N LEU A 36 -7.24 -25.41 15.98
CA LEU A 36 -8.07 -25.92 14.88
C LEU A 36 -7.29 -26.00 13.57
N ASP A 37 -6.13 -25.34 13.46
CA ASP A 37 -5.43 -25.13 12.19
C ASP A 37 -6.35 -24.55 11.10
N VAL A 38 -7.00 -23.43 11.42
CA VAL A 38 -8.00 -22.80 10.53
C VAL A 38 -7.48 -22.60 9.12
N TYR A 39 -6.21 -22.16 8.98
CA TYR A 39 -5.60 -21.96 7.66
C TYR A 39 -5.43 -23.27 6.90
N GLY A 40 -4.88 -24.30 7.52
CA GLY A 40 -4.74 -25.63 6.91
C GLY A 40 -6.08 -26.27 6.56
N GLU A 41 -7.08 -26.15 7.43
CA GLU A 41 -8.44 -26.63 7.17
C GLU A 41 -9.10 -25.88 6.00
N LEU A 42 -8.89 -24.57 5.89
CA LEU A 42 -9.37 -23.76 4.78
C LEU A 42 -8.76 -24.20 3.45
N LEU A 43 -7.44 -24.42 3.43
CA LEU A 43 -6.75 -24.90 2.24
C LEU A 43 -7.22 -26.31 1.83
N LYS A 44 -7.41 -27.23 2.79
CA LYS A 44 -7.97 -28.56 2.53
C LYS A 44 -9.37 -28.48 1.94
N LYS A 45 -10.25 -27.66 2.52
CA LYS A 45 -11.63 -27.45 2.05
C LYS A 45 -11.68 -26.90 0.63
N ASN A 46 -10.78 -26.00 0.30
CA ASN A 46 -10.74 -25.37 -1.01
C ASN A 46 -9.79 -26.07 -2.00
N ALA A 47 -9.18 -27.20 -1.62
CA ALA A 47 -8.33 -27.96 -2.53
C ALA A 47 -9.09 -28.35 -3.81
N GLY A 48 -8.44 -28.15 -4.96
CA GLY A 48 -9.02 -28.44 -6.28
C GLY A 48 -9.97 -27.35 -6.83
N LYS A 49 -10.26 -26.29 -6.05
CA LYS A 49 -10.99 -25.11 -6.53
C LYS A 49 -10.06 -24.18 -7.32
N PRO A 50 -10.63 -23.22 -8.08
CA PRO A 50 -9.82 -22.19 -8.74
C PRO A 50 -8.85 -21.55 -7.76
N ARG A 51 -7.57 -21.42 -8.17
CA ARG A 51 -6.54 -20.81 -7.34
C ARG A 51 -6.61 -19.28 -7.47
N PHE A 52 -6.40 -18.61 -6.36
CA PHE A 52 -6.00 -17.21 -6.30
C PHE A 52 -4.75 -17.10 -5.43
N SER A 53 -3.64 -16.71 -6.04
CA SER A 53 -2.34 -16.60 -5.38
C SER A 53 -1.93 -15.15 -5.24
N LEU A 54 -1.78 -14.70 -4.00
CA LEU A 54 -1.16 -13.44 -3.66
C LEU A 54 0.28 -13.73 -3.23
N HIS A 55 1.26 -13.20 -3.98
CA HIS A 55 2.66 -13.30 -3.58
C HIS A 55 3.00 -12.15 -2.65
N ASP A 56 3.61 -12.46 -1.51
CA ASP A 56 3.93 -11.48 -0.49
C ASP A 56 5.19 -10.69 -0.86
N GLY A 57 5.10 -9.37 -0.92
CA GLY A 57 6.29 -8.51 -0.98
C GLY A 57 7.00 -8.58 0.36
N PRO A 58 8.30 -8.93 0.37
CA PRO A 58 9.02 -9.22 1.60
C PRO A 58 9.42 -7.93 2.32
N PRO A 59 8.93 -7.67 3.55
CA PRO A 59 9.46 -6.57 4.35
C PRO A 59 10.89 -6.83 4.80
N PHE A 60 11.65 -5.76 5.02
CA PHE A 60 12.98 -5.87 5.61
C PHE A 60 12.92 -6.35 7.07
N SER A 61 13.83 -7.25 7.43
CA SER A 61 13.94 -7.80 8.79
C SER A 61 14.83 -6.92 9.70
N ASN A 62 14.51 -5.62 9.81
CA ASN A 62 15.39 -4.64 10.46
C ASN A 62 14.70 -3.68 11.43
N GLY A 63 13.55 -4.01 11.95
CA GLY A 63 12.85 -3.12 12.89
C GLY A 63 11.48 -3.61 13.30
N ASN A 64 10.86 -2.86 14.21
CA ASN A 64 9.50 -3.12 14.63
C ASN A 64 8.50 -2.79 13.53
N LEU A 65 7.32 -3.38 13.63
CA LEU A 65 6.19 -3.03 12.76
C LEU A 65 5.81 -1.55 12.93
N HIS A 66 5.34 -0.95 11.84
CA HIS A 66 4.74 0.37 11.82
C HIS A 66 3.37 0.31 11.12
N MET A 67 2.61 1.40 11.15
CA MET A 67 1.25 1.43 10.60
C MET A 67 1.18 1.07 9.11
N GLY A 68 2.21 1.37 8.32
CA GLY A 68 2.30 0.92 6.93
C GLY A 68 2.32 -0.61 6.78
N HIS A 69 3.08 -1.32 7.61
CA HIS A 69 3.04 -2.78 7.67
C HIS A 69 1.64 -3.30 8.07
N ALA A 70 1.01 -2.63 9.05
CA ALA A 70 -0.32 -3.01 9.51
C ALA A 70 -1.38 -2.83 8.41
N LEU A 71 -1.33 -1.72 7.67
CA LEU A 71 -2.19 -1.46 6.52
C LEU A 71 -2.00 -2.54 5.45
N ASN A 72 -0.77 -2.72 5.00
CA ASN A 72 -0.41 -3.66 3.94
C ASN A 72 -0.86 -5.09 4.25
N LYS A 73 -0.48 -5.62 5.41
CA LYS A 73 -0.83 -7.00 5.80
C LYS A 73 -2.32 -7.18 6.09
N SER A 74 -3.02 -6.15 6.60
CA SER A 74 -4.46 -6.21 6.77
C SER A 74 -5.19 -6.28 5.43
N ILE A 75 -4.79 -5.47 4.44
CA ILE A 75 -5.37 -5.50 3.09
C ILE A 75 -5.11 -6.86 2.44
N LYS A 76 -3.89 -7.37 2.48
CA LYS A 76 -3.54 -8.70 1.95
C LYS A 76 -4.42 -9.80 2.56
N ASP A 77 -4.57 -9.81 3.88
CA ASP A 77 -5.38 -10.80 4.59
C ASP A 77 -6.87 -10.67 4.26
N ILE A 78 -7.40 -9.44 4.12
CA ILE A 78 -8.79 -9.20 3.68
C ILE A 78 -9.01 -9.79 2.28
N ILE A 79 -8.07 -9.59 1.35
CA ILE A 79 -8.13 -10.14 0.00
C ILE A 79 -8.13 -11.67 0.04
N ILE A 80 -7.20 -12.28 0.76
CA ILE A 80 -7.06 -13.73 0.87
C ILE A 80 -8.33 -14.35 1.47
N ARG A 81 -8.84 -13.80 2.59
CA ARG A 81 -10.07 -14.28 3.24
C ARG A 81 -11.29 -14.12 2.33
N SER A 82 -11.43 -12.98 1.67
CA SER A 82 -12.58 -12.73 0.78
C SER A 82 -12.60 -13.70 -0.41
N HIS A 83 -11.45 -13.99 -1.01
CA HIS A 83 -11.34 -14.98 -2.09
C HIS A 83 -11.61 -16.40 -1.56
N ALA A 84 -11.04 -16.78 -0.43
CA ALA A 84 -11.27 -18.09 0.19
C ALA A 84 -12.77 -18.33 0.47
N MET A 85 -13.46 -17.35 1.04
CA MET A 85 -14.89 -17.40 1.34
C MET A 85 -15.78 -17.27 0.09
N ARG A 86 -15.22 -16.94 -1.06
CA ARG A 86 -15.90 -16.99 -2.37
C ARG A 86 -15.56 -18.24 -3.18
N GLY A 87 -14.86 -19.19 -2.55
CA GLY A 87 -14.62 -20.51 -3.12
C GLY A 87 -13.33 -20.65 -3.90
N TYR A 88 -12.30 -19.84 -3.61
CA TYR A 88 -10.97 -19.98 -4.19
C TYR A 88 -10.02 -20.74 -3.26
N TYR A 89 -9.08 -21.47 -3.84
CA TYR A 89 -7.92 -21.99 -3.14
C TYR A 89 -6.87 -20.86 -3.04
N THR A 90 -6.56 -20.45 -1.81
CA THR A 90 -5.77 -19.22 -1.55
C THR A 90 -4.50 -19.51 -0.75
N PRO A 91 -3.49 -20.16 -1.33
CA PRO A 91 -2.23 -20.35 -0.63
C PRO A 91 -1.52 -19.00 -0.44
N TYR A 92 -1.02 -18.73 0.76
CA TYR A 92 -0.28 -17.54 1.09
C TYR A 92 0.91 -17.87 1.97
N ILE A 93 2.11 -17.64 1.44
CA ILE A 93 3.38 -17.81 2.15
C ILE A 93 3.95 -16.42 2.42
N PRO A 94 4.01 -15.97 3.66
CA PRO A 94 4.66 -14.70 4.01
C PRO A 94 6.16 -14.78 3.81
N GLY A 95 6.78 -13.62 3.50
CA GLY A 95 8.21 -13.55 3.22
C GLY A 95 8.92 -12.42 3.91
N TRP A 96 10.25 -12.49 3.91
CA TRP A 96 11.16 -11.45 4.41
C TRP A 96 12.36 -11.27 3.50
N ASP A 97 12.74 -9.99 3.31
CA ASP A 97 14.00 -9.58 2.72
C ASP A 97 15.04 -9.38 3.82
N ASN A 98 16.15 -10.10 3.73
CA ASN A 98 17.08 -10.27 4.83
C ASN A 98 18.47 -9.72 4.54
N HIS A 99 18.82 -9.40 3.30
CA HIS A 99 20.17 -9.03 2.91
C HIS A 99 20.39 -7.51 2.81
N GLY A 100 21.65 -7.14 2.62
CA GLY A 100 22.07 -5.81 2.22
C GLY A 100 22.14 -4.77 3.34
N MET A 101 22.29 -3.54 2.89
CA MET A 101 22.51 -2.37 3.74
C MET A 101 21.41 -2.14 4.81
N PRO A 102 20.12 -2.46 4.60
CA PRO A 102 19.10 -2.29 5.63
C PRO A 102 19.42 -3.05 6.92
N ILE A 103 19.97 -4.24 6.82
CA ILE A 103 20.33 -5.08 7.97
C ILE A 103 21.70 -4.68 8.54
N GLU A 104 22.71 -4.52 7.67
CA GLU A 104 24.06 -4.12 8.11
C GLU A 104 24.05 -2.81 8.89
N SER A 105 23.44 -1.76 8.32
CA SER A 105 23.41 -0.44 8.98
C SER A 105 22.63 -0.48 10.30
N ALA A 106 21.57 -1.29 10.37
CA ALA A 106 20.77 -1.42 11.57
C ALA A 106 21.55 -2.10 12.69
N ILE A 107 22.22 -3.23 12.42
CA ILE A 107 23.00 -3.94 13.43
C ILE A 107 24.23 -3.15 13.87
N ILE A 108 24.94 -2.52 12.93
CA ILE A 108 26.10 -1.66 13.26
C ILE A 108 25.68 -0.56 14.22
N LYS A 109 24.56 0.12 13.95
CA LYS A 109 24.03 1.19 14.79
C LYS A 109 23.53 0.69 16.15
N GLU A 110 22.74 -0.39 16.17
CA GLU A 110 22.13 -0.93 17.40
C GLU A 110 23.19 -1.50 18.34
N GLN A 111 24.16 -2.25 17.80
CA GLN A 111 25.19 -2.93 18.59
C GLN A 111 26.52 -2.20 18.63
N LYS A 112 26.66 -1.05 17.96
CA LYS A 112 27.88 -0.25 17.84
C LYS A 112 29.08 -1.09 17.37
N LEU A 113 28.85 -1.95 16.38
CA LEU A 113 29.88 -2.87 15.89
C LEU A 113 30.93 -2.13 15.07
N ASN A 114 32.19 -2.51 15.27
CA ASN A 114 33.28 -2.17 14.35
C ASN A 114 33.39 -3.28 13.29
N HIS A 115 32.51 -3.26 12.31
CA HIS A 115 32.42 -4.29 11.30
C HIS A 115 33.71 -4.46 10.46
N LYS A 116 34.50 -3.39 10.30
CA LYS A 116 35.77 -3.43 9.57
C LYS A 116 36.84 -4.26 10.29
N ALA A 117 36.76 -4.37 11.63
CA ALA A 117 37.68 -5.16 12.44
C ALA A 117 37.22 -6.61 12.65
N MET A 118 35.98 -6.96 12.26
CA MET A 118 35.45 -8.32 12.36
C MET A 118 35.87 -9.19 11.17
N SER A 119 35.95 -10.51 11.36
CA SER A 119 36.00 -11.44 10.23
C SER A 119 34.69 -11.38 9.43
N ILE A 120 34.71 -11.73 8.15
CA ILE A 120 33.52 -11.77 7.31
C ILE A 120 32.51 -12.76 7.89
N ALA A 121 32.94 -13.94 8.30
CA ALA A 121 32.09 -14.99 8.88
C ALA A 121 31.38 -14.52 10.15
N ASP A 122 32.11 -13.92 11.10
CA ASP A 122 31.52 -13.42 12.35
C ASP A 122 30.50 -12.30 12.09
N PHE A 123 30.81 -11.41 11.15
CA PHE A 123 29.88 -10.33 10.80
C PHE A 123 28.62 -10.85 10.12
N ARG A 124 28.75 -11.81 9.18
CA ARG A 124 27.60 -12.42 8.50
C ARG A 124 26.72 -13.20 9.48
N SER A 125 27.32 -13.94 10.41
CA SER A 125 26.59 -14.63 11.48
C SER A 125 25.80 -13.64 12.35
N ALA A 126 26.42 -12.52 12.72
CA ALA A 126 25.74 -11.49 13.50
C ALA A 126 24.57 -10.85 12.74
N CYS A 127 24.71 -10.61 11.44
CA CYS A 127 23.63 -10.10 10.59
C CYS A 127 22.48 -11.11 10.45
N HIS A 128 22.79 -12.40 10.27
CA HIS A 128 21.81 -13.48 10.21
C HIS A 128 20.98 -13.54 11.50
N ASP A 129 21.62 -13.55 12.65
CA ASP A 129 20.94 -13.61 13.95
C ASP A 129 20.08 -12.36 14.19
N TYR A 130 20.57 -11.21 13.78
CA TYR A 130 19.83 -9.96 13.84
C TYR A 130 18.56 -10.01 12.96
N ALA A 131 18.70 -10.44 11.73
CA ALA A 131 17.58 -10.59 10.81
C ALA A 131 16.53 -11.57 11.36
N GLN A 132 16.97 -12.75 11.86
CA GLN A 132 16.07 -13.75 12.43
C GLN A 132 15.32 -13.21 13.66
N LYS A 133 15.97 -12.47 14.55
CA LYS A 133 15.34 -11.80 15.70
C LYS A 133 14.18 -10.91 15.28
N TYR A 134 14.36 -10.13 14.21
CA TYR A 134 13.29 -9.23 13.74
C TYR A 134 12.22 -9.94 12.94
N ILE A 135 12.53 -10.99 12.20
CA ILE A 135 11.54 -11.89 11.59
C ILE A 135 10.59 -12.41 12.66
N ASP A 136 11.12 -12.99 13.75
CA ASP A 136 10.32 -13.57 14.81
C ASP A 136 9.40 -12.52 15.47
N ARG A 137 9.93 -11.31 15.69
CA ARG A 137 9.19 -10.20 16.27
C ARG A 137 8.08 -9.70 15.34
N GLN A 138 8.38 -9.49 14.08
CA GLN A 138 7.40 -9.04 13.08
C GLN A 138 6.32 -10.10 12.85
N MET A 139 6.72 -11.37 12.74
CA MET A 139 5.80 -12.50 12.61
C MET A 139 4.81 -12.57 13.79
N ALA A 140 5.28 -12.40 15.01
CA ALA A 140 4.42 -12.36 16.20
C ALA A 140 3.41 -11.21 16.10
N GLY A 141 3.82 -10.03 15.61
CA GLY A 141 2.94 -8.90 15.39
C GLY A 141 1.88 -9.16 14.31
N PHE A 142 2.25 -9.72 13.18
CA PHE A 142 1.31 -10.09 12.11
C PHE A 142 0.31 -11.16 12.56
N LYS A 143 0.78 -12.19 13.26
CA LYS A 143 -0.10 -13.19 13.88
C LYS A 143 -1.07 -12.55 14.88
N ARG A 144 -0.61 -11.55 15.67
CA ARG A 144 -1.48 -10.83 16.62
C ARG A 144 -2.58 -10.00 15.91
N MET A 145 -2.33 -9.52 14.70
CA MET A 145 -3.32 -8.85 13.85
C MET A 145 -4.34 -9.81 13.24
N GLY A 146 -4.16 -11.11 13.42
CA GLY A 146 -5.01 -12.15 12.83
C GLY A 146 -4.70 -12.45 11.36
N VAL A 147 -3.55 -12.05 10.85
CA VAL A 147 -3.13 -12.34 9.48
C VAL A 147 -2.91 -13.85 9.32
N MET A 148 -3.54 -14.43 8.31
CA MET A 148 -3.44 -15.86 7.98
C MET A 148 -2.33 -16.11 6.98
N GLY A 149 -1.76 -17.31 7.01
CA GLY A 149 -0.71 -17.74 6.08
C GLY A 149 0.06 -18.93 6.61
N ASP A 150 0.97 -19.48 5.79
CA ASP A 150 1.92 -20.51 6.23
C ASP A 150 3.07 -19.88 7.01
N TRP A 151 2.83 -19.65 8.28
CA TRP A 151 3.82 -19.09 9.20
C TRP A 151 4.88 -20.10 9.67
N GLU A 152 4.68 -21.38 9.40
CA GLU A 152 5.67 -22.42 9.75
C GLU A 152 6.78 -22.48 8.69
N HIS A 153 6.46 -22.16 7.43
CA HIS A 153 7.39 -22.21 6.30
C HIS A 153 7.44 -20.90 5.52
N PRO A 154 7.76 -19.76 6.18
CA PRO A 154 7.89 -18.50 5.48
C PRO A 154 9.11 -18.53 4.55
N TYR A 155 9.05 -17.83 3.42
CA TYR A 155 10.24 -17.66 2.64
C TYR A 155 11.13 -16.53 3.21
N LYS A 156 12.44 -16.69 3.06
CA LYS A 156 13.45 -15.72 3.47
C LYS A 156 14.52 -15.66 2.41
N THR A 157 14.94 -14.46 2.01
CA THR A 157 15.97 -14.33 0.99
C THR A 157 17.31 -14.94 1.42
N MET A 158 17.55 -15.08 2.73
CA MET A 158 18.72 -15.76 3.30
C MET A 158 18.56 -17.29 3.43
N ASN A 159 17.50 -17.90 2.90
CA ASN A 159 17.38 -19.37 2.90
C ASN A 159 18.27 -19.96 1.79
N LYS A 160 18.98 -21.06 2.12
CA LYS A 160 19.91 -21.74 1.19
C LYS A 160 19.31 -22.02 -0.17
N GLY A 161 18.06 -22.52 -0.19
CA GLY A 161 17.38 -22.80 -1.46
C GLY A 161 17.04 -21.54 -2.23
N PHE A 162 16.67 -20.46 -1.54
CA PHE A 162 16.43 -19.15 -2.17
C PHE A 162 17.73 -18.63 -2.83
N GLU A 163 18.82 -18.58 -2.07
CA GLU A 163 20.13 -18.16 -2.55
C GLU A 163 20.61 -18.97 -3.74
N SER A 164 20.39 -20.29 -3.71
CA SER A 164 20.72 -21.19 -4.83
C SER A 164 19.97 -20.82 -6.12
N ASP A 165 18.66 -20.61 -6.02
CA ASP A 165 17.85 -20.27 -7.19
C ASP A 165 18.12 -18.84 -7.68
N GLU A 166 18.43 -17.92 -6.80
CA GLU A 166 18.84 -16.56 -7.17
C GLU A 166 20.16 -16.55 -7.94
N VAL A 167 21.13 -17.37 -7.56
CA VAL A 167 22.36 -17.60 -8.32
C VAL A 167 22.03 -18.09 -9.75
N ARG A 168 21.04 -19.00 -9.90
CA ARG A 168 20.59 -19.47 -11.21
C ARG A 168 19.92 -18.39 -12.04
N VAL A 169 19.14 -17.51 -11.38
CA VAL A 169 18.51 -16.33 -12.02
C VAL A 169 19.59 -15.39 -12.55
N PHE A 170 20.59 -15.07 -11.72
CA PHE A 170 21.74 -14.27 -12.14
C PHE A 170 22.46 -14.90 -13.34
N GLY A 171 22.76 -16.20 -13.26
CA GLY A 171 23.42 -16.92 -14.34
C GLY A 171 22.66 -16.85 -15.65
N LYS A 172 21.33 -16.96 -15.62
CA LYS A 172 20.49 -16.82 -16.82
C LYS A 172 20.55 -15.41 -17.42
N MET A 173 20.47 -14.37 -16.58
CA MET A 173 20.59 -12.99 -17.06
C MET A 173 21.96 -12.70 -17.64
N TYR A 174 23.02 -13.27 -17.05
CA TYR A 174 24.38 -13.17 -17.60
C TYR A 174 24.50 -13.87 -18.94
N GLN A 175 24.01 -15.10 -19.06
CA GLN A 175 24.04 -15.89 -20.32
C GLN A 175 23.20 -15.23 -21.42
N ASN A 176 22.11 -14.57 -21.09
CA ASN A 176 21.29 -13.78 -22.00
C ASN A 176 22.00 -12.49 -22.46
N GLY A 177 23.18 -12.18 -21.92
CA GLY A 177 23.96 -10.98 -22.24
C GLY A 177 23.50 -9.69 -21.61
N HIS A 178 22.62 -9.78 -20.60
CA HIS A 178 22.11 -8.59 -19.93
C HIS A 178 23.02 -8.08 -18.81
N ILE A 179 23.90 -8.93 -18.28
CA ILE A 179 24.81 -8.55 -17.18
C ILE A 179 26.22 -8.35 -17.70
N TYR A 180 26.85 -7.24 -17.35
CA TYR A 180 28.23 -6.91 -17.72
C TYR A 180 28.93 -6.09 -16.63
N LYS A 181 30.27 -6.12 -16.62
CA LYS A 181 31.09 -5.25 -15.76
C LYS A 181 31.50 -4.01 -16.53
N GLY A 182 31.33 -2.83 -15.93
CA GLY A 182 31.67 -1.57 -16.57
C GLY A 182 32.17 -0.51 -15.58
N LEU A 183 32.93 0.44 -16.10
CA LEU A 183 33.37 1.64 -15.39
C LEU A 183 32.46 2.80 -15.79
N LYS A 184 31.52 3.17 -14.92
CA LYS A 184 30.54 4.25 -15.17
C LYS A 184 30.29 5.03 -13.87
N PRO A 185 29.90 6.32 -13.96
CA PRO A 185 29.38 7.06 -12.82
C PRO A 185 28.11 6.42 -12.27
N VAL A 186 28.09 6.21 -10.95
CA VAL A 186 26.94 5.69 -10.21
C VAL A 186 26.68 6.61 -8.99
N TYR A 187 25.48 6.51 -8.42
CA TYR A 187 25.23 7.04 -7.10
C TYR A 187 26.14 6.33 -6.09
N TRP A 188 26.91 7.10 -5.36
CA TRP A 188 27.89 6.58 -4.42
C TRP A 188 27.71 7.21 -3.04
N CYS A 189 27.52 6.39 -2.03
CA CYS A 189 27.54 6.82 -0.64
C CYS A 189 28.97 6.75 -0.12
N ALA A 190 29.63 7.89 0.02
CA ALA A 190 30.98 7.95 0.56
C ALA A 190 31.08 7.56 2.06
N HIS A 191 29.99 7.74 2.81
CA HIS A 191 29.91 7.37 4.21
C HIS A 191 29.80 5.85 4.40
N ASP A 192 28.97 5.18 3.58
CA ASP A 192 28.78 3.73 3.61
C ASP A 192 29.70 2.99 2.64
N GLU A 193 30.51 3.69 1.86
CA GLU A 193 31.49 3.19 0.87
C GLU A 193 30.85 2.16 -0.09
N THR A 194 29.73 2.51 -0.70
CA THR A 194 29.00 1.61 -1.59
C THR A 194 28.23 2.34 -2.68
N ALA A 195 28.03 1.66 -3.83
CA ALA A 195 27.09 2.10 -4.86
C ALA A 195 25.65 2.01 -4.37
N LEU A 196 24.80 2.87 -4.90
CA LEU A 196 23.36 2.92 -4.62
C LEU A 196 22.56 2.80 -5.93
N ALA A 197 21.37 2.19 -5.84
CA ALA A 197 20.36 2.27 -6.88
C ALA A 197 19.51 3.53 -6.75
N GLU A 198 18.79 3.91 -7.80
CA GLU A 198 17.87 5.06 -7.76
C GLU A 198 16.79 4.94 -6.65
N ALA A 199 16.35 3.73 -6.34
CA ALA A 199 15.40 3.47 -5.25
C ALA A 199 16.00 3.65 -3.84
N GLU A 200 17.30 3.85 -3.74
CA GLU A 200 18.05 3.96 -2.48
C GLU A 200 18.50 5.39 -2.19
N ILE A 201 17.99 6.37 -2.96
CA ILE A 201 18.24 7.80 -2.75
C ILE A 201 16.95 8.52 -2.35
N GLU A 202 17.12 9.56 -1.54
CA GLU A 202 16.06 10.49 -1.14
C GLU A 202 16.54 11.91 -1.40
N TYR A 203 15.68 12.78 -1.88
CA TYR A 203 16.02 14.18 -2.12
C TYR A 203 15.69 15.04 -0.92
N GLN A 204 16.64 15.91 -0.54
CA GLN A 204 16.48 16.90 0.52
C GLN A 204 16.93 18.27 0.00
N ASP A 205 16.36 19.32 0.58
CA ASP A 205 16.76 20.69 0.25
C ASP A 205 18.01 21.06 1.03
N ASP A 206 19.14 21.20 0.33
CA ASP A 206 20.43 21.54 0.88
C ASP A 206 20.88 22.95 0.46
N PRO A 207 21.46 23.73 1.38
CA PRO A 207 22.13 24.96 1.02
C PRO A 207 23.45 24.63 0.32
N CYS A 208 23.73 25.29 -0.80
CA CYS A 208 25.01 25.17 -1.47
C CYS A 208 25.48 26.51 -2.04
N THR A 209 26.80 26.68 -2.13
CA THR A 209 27.40 27.83 -2.84
C THR A 209 27.69 27.39 -4.26
N THR A 210 27.08 28.07 -5.24
CA THR A 210 27.38 27.89 -6.65
C THR A 210 28.45 28.84 -7.10
N VAL A 211 29.21 28.46 -8.10
CA VAL A 211 30.31 29.28 -8.62
C VAL A 211 30.23 29.42 -10.12
N PHE A 212 30.55 30.66 -10.57
CA PHE A 212 30.81 31.00 -11.95
C PHE A 212 32.34 31.11 -12.09
N VAL A 213 32.95 30.34 -12.97
CA VAL A 213 34.40 30.19 -13.04
C VAL A 213 34.94 30.53 -14.42
N LYS A 214 35.96 31.36 -14.47
CA LYS A 214 36.66 31.76 -15.70
C LYS A 214 37.69 30.70 -16.08
N PHE A 215 37.60 30.21 -17.29
CA PHE A 215 38.58 29.31 -17.93
C PHE A 215 39.27 30.11 -19.02
N PRO A 216 40.56 30.47 -18.87
CA PRO A 216 41.27 31.25 -19.87
C PRO A 216 41.37 30.53 -21.22
N MET A 217 41.26 31.27 -22.33
CA MET A 217 41.51 30.74 -23.67
C MET A 217 42.95 30.27 -23.79
N HIS A 218 43.18 29.02 -24.16
CA HIS A 218 44.48 28.44 -24.42
C HIS A 218 44.80 28.42 -25.91
N ASP A 219 43.89 27.85 -26.70
CA ASP A 219 44.04 27.73 -28.14
C ASP A 219 42.67 27.86 -28.85
N ASP A 220 42.51 28.88 -29.66
CA ASP A 220 41.29 29.17 -30.39
C ASP A 220 41.30 28.55 -31.82
N LEU A 221 42.30 27.75 -32.13
CA LEU A 221 42.54 27.19 -33.47
C LEU A 221 42.68 28.23 -34.59
N GLY A 222 43.08 29.48 -34.23
CA GLY A 222 43.20 30.60 -35.13
C GLY A 222 41.86 31.23 -35.59
N LYS A 223 40.76 30.91 -34.91
CA LYS A 223 39.41 31.37 -35.30
C LYS A 223 39.02 32.74 -34.71
N LEU A 224 39.73 33.25 -33.70
CA LEU A 224 39.46 34.51 -33.01
C LEU A 224 40.68 35.48 -33.09
N PRO A 225 41.16 35.82 -34.28
CA PRO A 225 42.43 36.59 -34.45
C PRO A 225 42.41 38.01 -33.96
N ASN A 226 41.24 38.59 -33.73
CA ASN A 226 41.06 39.98 -33.28
C ASN A 226 40.85 40.15 -31.79
N VAL A 227 40.84 39.06 -30.99
CA VAL A 227 40.60 39.07 -29.55
C VAL A 227 41.89 38.77 -28.80
N ASP A 228 42.20 39.55 -27.78
CA ASP A 228 43.36 39.33 -26.90
C ASP A 228 43.11 38.09 -26.02
N HIS A 229 43.76 36.96 -26.31
CA HIS A 229 43.58 35.69 -25.59
C HIS A 229 43.94 35.78 -24.12
N SER A 230 44.82 36.70 -23.73
CA SER A 230 45.20 36.91 -22.33
C SER A 230 44.05 37.45 -21.48
N LYS A 231 42.98 37.89 -22.12
CA LYS A 231 41.78 38.47 -21.51
C LYS A 231 40.50 37.75 -21.93
N LEU A 232 40.61 36.61 -22.60
CA LEU A 232 39.45 35.86 -23.13
C LEU A 232 39.22 34.64 -22.27
N PHE A 233 37.97 34.47 -21.77
CA PHE A 233 37.59 33.40 -20.83
C PHE A 233 36.27 32.78 -21.22
N PHE A 234 36.17 31.46 -21.16
CA PHE A 234 34.88 30.78 -21.00
C PHE A 234 34.41 30.89 -19.55
N VAL A 235 33.14 31.21 -19.35
CA VAL A 235 32.55 31.24 -18.00
C VAL A 235 31.66 30.01 -17.85
N ILE A 236 32.06 29.11 -16.98
CA ILE A 236 31.23 27.92 -16.60
C ILE A 236 30.47 28.20 -15.31
N TRP A 237 29.42 27.44 -15.08
CA TRP A 237 28.68 27.43 -13.82
C TRP A 237 28.60 26.03 -13.26
N THR A 238 28.77 25.89 -11.94
CA THR A 238 28.60 24.61 -11.25
C THR A 238 28.09 24.79 -9.83
N THR A 239 27.28 23.84 -9.38
CA THR A 239 26.82 23.68 -8.00
C THR A 239 27.76 22.82 -7.17
N THR A 240 28.69 22.10 -7.81
CA THR A 240 29.59 21.10 -7.18
C THR A 240 31.04 21.50 -7.36
N ILE A 241 31.56 22.36 -6.46
CA ILE A 241 32.90 22.93 -6.55
C ILE A 241 33.99 21.85 -6.53
N TRP A 242 33.79 20.80 -5.71
CA TRP A 242 34.74 19.71 -5.54
C TRP A 242 34.98 18.86 -6.79
N THR A 243 34.11 18.97 -7.82
CA THR A 243 34.30 18.23 -9.08
C THR A 243 35.27 18.93 -10.05
N LEU A 244 35.58 20.19 -9.83
CA LEU A 244 36.47 20.98 -10.71
C LEU A 244 37.84 20.34 -10.95
N PRO A 245 38.50 19.72 -9.95
CA PRO A 245 39.76 19.01 -10.21
C PRO A 245 39.62 17.87 -11.25
N GLY A 246 38.43 17.30 -11.41
CA GLY A 246 38.10 16.29 -12.40
C GLY A 246 37.77 16.80 -13.80
N ASN A 247 37.74 18.13 -14.00
CA ASN A 247 37.40 18.74 -15.28
C ASN A 247 38.34 18.27 -16.40
N LEU A 248 37.76 17.88 -17.55
CA LEU A 248 38.47 17.54 -18.78
C LEU A 248 37.94 18.31 -19.98
N ALA A 249 36.71 18.84 -19.89
CA ALA A 249 36.08 19.52 -21.00
C ALA A 249 35.10 20.60 -20.52
N ILE A 250 34.73 21.47 -21.47
CA ILE A 250 33.61 22.39 -21.37
C ILE A 250 32.65 22.07 -22.50
N ALA A 251 31.41 21.70 -22.16
CA ALA A 251 30.39 21.33 -23.13
C ALA A 251 29.54 22.57 -23.52
N LEU A 252 29.28 22.70 -24.82
CA LEU A 252 28.46 23.71 -25.43
C LEU A 252 27.33 23.09 -26.24
N ASN A 253 26.19 23.77 -26.35
CA ASN A 253 25.13 23.35 -27.25
C ASN A 253 25.47 23.74 -28.69
N PRO A 254 25.56 22.84 -29.67
CA PRO A 254 25.98 23.15 -31.03
C PRO A 254 25.06 24.14 -31.75
N ARG A 255 23.80 24.21 -31.37
CA ARG A 255 22.76 25.00 -32.06
C ARG A 255 22.50 26.37 -31.45
N GLU A 256 22.92 26.56 -30.20
CA GLU A 256 22.73 27.80 -29.49
C GLU A 256 23.81 28.83 -29.83
N LEU A 257 23.49 30.13 -29.69
CA LEU A 257 24.42 31.22 -29.94
C LEU A 257 25.19 31.59 -28.66
N TYR A 258 26.48 31.85 -28.83
CA TYR A 258 27.38 32.28 -27.75
C TYR A 258 27.99 33.64 -28.09
N ASN A 259 27.98 34.52 -27.12
CA ASN A 259 28.51 35.85 -27.21
C ASN A 259 29.95 35.94 -26.67
N LEU A 260 30.80 36.70 -27.35
CA LEU A 260 32.01 37.23 -26.77
C LEU A 260 31.69 38.60 -26.21
N VAL A 261 31.65 38.71 -24.88
CA VAL A 261 31.16 39.89 -24.15
C VAL A 261 32.31 40.62 -23.48
N GLN A 262 32.60 41.83 -23.92
CA GLN A 262 33.59 42.67 -23.26
C GLN A 262 32.97 43.42 -22.08
N ALA A 263 33.55 43.19 -20.90
CA ALA A 263 33.17 43.90 -19.69
C ALA A 263 33.98 45.19 -19.50
N PRO A 264 33.54 46.14 -18.65
CA PRO A 264 34.26 47.37 -18.38
C PRO A 264 35.68 47.21 -17.81
N ASN A 265 35.98 46.07 -17.22
CA ASN A 265 37.33 45.70 -16.72
C ASN A 265 38.30 45.31 -17.86
N GLY A 266 37.80 45.23 -19.10
CA GLY A 266 38.58 44.88 -20.29
C GLY A 266 38.76 43.38 -20.53
N GLU A 267 38.18 42.50 -19.69
CA GLU A 267 38.10 41.07 -19.94
C GLU A 267 36.95 40.78 -20.92
N VAL A 268 37.13 39.72 -21.69
CA VAL A 268 36.10 39.20 -22.62
C VAL A 268 35.65 37.84 -22.17
N TYR A 269 34.33 37.67 -22.04
CA TYR A 269 33.72 36.43 -21.55
C TYR A 269 32.89 35.74 -22.62
N ILE A 270 33.02 34.41 -22.72
CA ILE A 270 32.23 33.60 -23.63
C ILE A 270 31.13 32.92 -22.81
N MET A 271 29.89 33.15 -23.21
CA MET A 271 28.69 32.56 -22.61
C MET A 271 27.54 32.56 -23.62
N ALA A 272 26.50 31.78 -23.36
CA ALA A 272 25.33 31.73 -24.24
C ALA A 272 24.61 33.06 -24.31
N ASP A 273 24.15 33.46 -25.50
CA ASP A 273 23.42 34.70 -25.78
C ASP A 273 22.22 34.86 -24.85
N ALA A 274 21.38 33.80 -24.74
CA ALA A 274 20.17 33.80 -23.93
C ALA A 274 20.42 34.04 -22.42
N LEU A 275 21.64 33.81 -21.94
CA LEU A 275 22.03 33.91 -20.53
C LEU A 275 22.93 35.12 -20.25
N THR A 276 23.38 35.81 -21.27
CA THR A 276 24.42 36.89 -21.18
C THR A 276 23.99 37.99 -20.19
N GLU A 277 22.82 38.54 -20.31
CA GLU A 277 22.38 39.65 -19.45
C GLU A 277 22.36 39.23 -17.98
N LYS A 278 21.79 38.05 -17.69
CA LYS A 278 21.69 37.49 -16.32
C LYS A 278 23.08 37.24 -15.74
N VAL A 279 23.97 36.60 -16.49
CA VAL A 279 25.31 36.23 -16.03
C VAL A 279 26.16 37.47 -15.80
N MET A 280 26.15 38.46 -16.71
CA MET A 280 26.86 39.72 -16.55
C MET A 280 26.38 40.51 -15.33
N HIS A 281 25.08 40.56 -15.10
CA HIS A 281 24.52 41.17 -13.88
C HIS A 281 24.99 40.46 -12.60
N ILE A 282 25.00 39.10 -12.57
CA ILE A 282 25.54 38.31 -11.45
C ILE A 282 27.03 38.63 -11.23
N GLY A 283 27.78 38.84 -12.29
CA GLY A 283 29.18 39.26 -12.24
C GLY A 283 29.40 40.72 -11.79
N GLY A 284 28.32 41.47 -11.55
CA GLY A 284 28.37 42.87 -11.14
C GLY A 284 28.59 43.87 -12.31
N PHE A 285 28.30 43.46 -13.54
CA PHE A 285 28.45 44.27 -14.74
C PHE A 285 27.09 44.69 -15.31
N ASP A 286 26.66 45.92 -15.05
CA ASP A 286 25.40 46.46 -15.58
C ASP A 286 25.54 46.98 -17.02
N SER A 287 26.76 47.08 -17.54
CA SER A 287 27.08 47.48 -18.92
C SER A 287 28.16 46.58 -19.50
N TYR A 288 28.01 46.22 -20.75
CA TYR A 288 28.95 45.40 -21.51
C TYR A 288 28.78 45.60 -23.02
N GLU A 289 29.73 45.14 -23.82
CA GLU A 289 29.66 45.18 -25.27
C GLU A 289 29.78 43.75 -25.83
N VAL A 290 28.88 43.38 -26.73
CA VAL A 290 28.99 42.11 -27.47
C VAL A 290 29.87 42.34 -28.68
N LEU A 291 31.07 41.75 -28.64
CA LEU A 291 32.07 41.93 -29.71
C LEU A 291 31.76 41.06 -30.92
N GLU A 292 31.50 39.78 -30.67
CA GLU A 292 31.21 38.77 -31.67
C GLU A 292 30.15 37.77 -31.12
N GLN A 293 29.45 37.10 -32.05
CA GLN A 293 28.49 36.07 -31.73
C GLN A 293 28.69 34.88 -32.67
N HIS A 294 28.78 33.67 -32.13
CA HIS A 294 28.99 32.44 -32.88
C HIS A 294 28.09 31.31 -32.39
N PRO A 295 27.70 30.35 -33.23
CA PRO A 295 27.03 29.12 -32.78
C PRO A 295 28.04 28.27 -31.98
N GLY A 296 27.51 27.38 -31.10
CA GLY A 296 28.36 26.60 -30.22
C GLY A 296 29.34 25.64 -30.93
N ASP A 297 28.98 25.12 -32.12
CA ASP A 297 29.85 24.30 -32.95
C ASP A 297 31.11 25.04 -33.46
N PHE A 298 31.06 26.37 -33.52
CA PHE A 298 32.22 27.19 -33.84
C PHE A 298 33.41 26.95 -32.91
N PHE A 299 33.11 26.72 -31.61
CA PHE A 299 34.13 26.58 -30.56
C PHE A 299 34.62 25.13 -30.41
N GLU A 300 34.09 24.19 -31.18
CA GLU A 300 34.47 22.76 -31.04
C GLU A 300 35.97 22.57 -31.20
N ASN A 301 36.55 21.76 -30.32
CA ASN A 301 37.97 21.44 -30.21
C ASN A 301 38.90 22.58 -29.83
N MET A 302 38.44 23.76 -29.52
CA MET A 302 39.27 24.79 -28.86
C MET A 302 39.73 24.28 -27.49
N LEU A 303 40.78 24.90 -26.94
CA LEU A 303 41.29 24.53 -25.62
C LEU A 303 41.20 25.76 -24.70
N ALA A 304 40.81 25.51 -23.45
CA ALA A 304 40.88 26.48 -22.36
C ALA A 304 41.83 25.98 -21.28
N ASP A 305 42.53 26.88 -20.58
CA ASP A 305 43.33 26.47 -19.40
C ASP A 305 42.43 26.22 -18.20
N HIS A 306 42.78 25.19 -17.46
CA HIS A 306 42.10 24.93 -16.17
C HIS A 306 42.44 26.06 -15.18
N PRO A 307 41.45 26.62 -14.43
CA PRO A 307 41.62 27.86 -13.69
C PRO A 307 42.66 27.82 -12.54
N PHE A 308 43.03 26.63 -12.06
CA PHE A 308 43.96 26.45 -10.92
C PHE A 308 44.80 25.15 -10.94
N LEU A 309 44.65 24.33 -11.99
CA LEU A 309 45.52 23.13 -12.18
C LEU A 309 46.25 23.22 -13.53
N PRO A 310 47.50 22.68 -13.65
CA PRO A 310 48.30 22.78 -14.88
C PRO A 310 47.82 21.80 -15.95
N LYS A 311 46.60 21.97 -16.44
CA LYS A 311 46.00 21.14 -17.51
C LYS A 311 45.04 21.97 -18.34
N THR A 312 44.66 21.48 -19.51
CA THR A 312 43.71 22.10 -20.41
C THR A 312 42.37 21.42 -20.40
N SER A 313 41.31 22.18 -20.71
CA SER A 313 39.92 21.77 -20.93
C SER A 313 39.59 21.87 -22.40
N ARG A 314 39.11 20.80 -23.01
CA ARG A 314 38.67 20.78 -24.40
C ARG A 314 37.24 21.24 -24.53
N LEU A 315 36.95 22.14 -25.52
CA LEU A 315 35.57 22.50 -25.86
C LEU A 315 34.93 21.37 -26.67
N VAL A 316 33.81 20.89 -26.20
CA VAL A 316 33.06 19.74 -26.75
C VAL A 316 31.60 20.11 -26.95
N LEU A 317 30.92 19.42 -27.82
CA LEU A 317 29.51 19.67 -28.11
C LEU A 317 28.59 18.66 -27.40
N ALA A 318 27.49 19.15 -26.84
CA ALA A 318 26.51 18.29 -26.17
C ALA A 318 25.11 18.90 -26.25
N ASP A 319 24.14 18.10 -26.71
CA ASP A 319 22.75 18.52 -26.85
C ASP A 319 22.02 18.69 -25.48
N TYR A 320 22.55 18.13 -24.39
CA TYR A 320 21.99 18.28 -23.05
C TYR A 320 22.24 19.65 -22.42
N VAL A 321 23.10 20.49 -23.01
CA VAL A 321 23.32 21.85 -22.50
C VAL A 321 22.08 22.71 -22.78
N THR A 322 21.40 23.13 -21.71
CA THR A 322 20.18 23.95 -21.76
C THR A 322 20.47 25.43 -21.51
N MET A 323 19.50 26.27 -21.85
CA MET A 323 19.56 27.72 -21.64
C MET A 323 18.71 28.18 -20.45
N ASP A 324 18.31 27.27 -19.56
CA ASP A 324 17.43 27.59 -18.42
C ASP A 324 18.19 28.17 -17.24
N SER A 325 19.47 27.79 -17.10
CA SER A 325 20.31 28.19 -15.98
C SER A 325 21.79 28.17 -16.34
N GLY A 326 22.63 28.72 -15.46
CA GLY A 326 24.07 28.75 -15.64
C GLY A 326 24.52 29.76 -16.69
N THR A 327 25.44 29.35 -17.56
CA THR A 327 26.11 30.19 -18.56
C THR A 327 26.00 29.66 -20.00
N GLY A 328 25.41 28.46 -20.19
CA GLY A 328 25.46 27.74 -21.44
C GLY A 328 26.81 27.07 -21.73
N CYS A 329 27.79 27.21 -20.82
CA CYS A 329 29.07 26.51 -20.85
C CYS A 329 29.10 25.55 -19.65
N VAL A 330 29.05 24.25 -19.89
CA VAL A 330 28.93 23.25 -18.84
C VAL A 330 30.29 22.63 -18.54
N HIS A 331 30.71 22.75 -17.30
CA HIS A 331 31.86 22.03 -16.75
C HIS A 331 31.63 20.53 -16.89
N THR A 332 32.56 19.81 -17.50
CA THR A 332 32.41 18.38 -17.83
C THR A 332 33.52 17.57 -17.19
N ALA A 333 33.12 16.66 -16.29
CA ALA A 333 34.02 15.78 -15.55
C ALA A 333 33.51 14.32 -15.61
N PRO A 334 34.08 13.45 -16.46
CA PRO A 334 33.53 12.13 -16.82
C PRO A 334 33.41 11.18 -15.63
N GLY A 335 34.16 11.43 -14.56
CA GLY A 335 34.07 10.60 -13.34
C GLY A 335 32.86 10.91 -12.45
N PHE A 336 32.12 12.02 -12.71
CA PHE A 336 31.12 12.56 -11.79
C PHE A 336 29.74 12.83 -12.42
N GLY A 337 29.54 12.49 -13.68
CA GLY A 337 28.27 12.67 -14.36
C GLY A 337 28.05 11.69 -15.49
N ALA A 338 26.84 11.17 -15.67
CA ALA A 338 26.51 10.22 -16.72
C ALA A 338 26.63 10.87 -18.10
N ASP A 339 26.11 12.08 -18.28
CA ASP A 339 26.20 12.84 -19.54
C ASP A 339 27.63 13.24 -19.84
N ASP A 340 28.39 13.64 -18.83
CA ASP A 340 29.81 13.95 -18.92
C ASP A 340 30.60 12.73 -19.39
N TYR A 341 30.32 11.57 -18.80
CA TYR A 341 30.93 10.31 -19.19
C TYR A 341 30.67 9.97 -20.66
N LEU A 342 29.41 10.03 -21.10
CA LEU A 342 29.04 9.72 -22.47
C LEU A 342 29.67 10.69 -23.45
N THR A 343 29.69 11.97 -23.13
CA THR A 343 30.30 13.01 -23.95
C THR A 343 31.82 12.83 -24.05
N CYS A 344 32.52 12.65 -22.94
CA CYS A 344 33.96 12.40 -22.95
C CYS A 344 34.33 11.13 -23.69
N LYS A 345 33.53 10.06 -23.55
CA LYS A 345 33.71 8.80 -24.30
C LYS A 345 33.57 9.00 -25.81
N ARG A 346 32.59 9.79 -26.25
CA ARG A 346 32.41 10.14 -27.68
C ARG A 346 33.62 10.89 -28.24
N TYR A 347 34.26 11.74 -27.44
CA TYR A 347 35.49 12.46 -27.84
C TYR A 347 36.79 11.71 -27.55
N GLY A 348 36.73 10.42 -27.12
CA GLY A 348 37.90 9.57 -26.86
C GLY A 348 38.76 10.04 -25.71
N MET A 349 38.16 10.71 -24.71
CA MET A 349 38.87 11.20 -23.53
C MET A 349 38.98 10.10 -22.48
N ASP A 350 40.05 10.11 -21.69
CA ASP A 350 40.28 9.16 -20.62
C ASP A 350 39.30 9.39 -19.45
N MET A 351 38.98 8.31 -18.73
CA MET A 351 38.21 8.38 -17.50
C MET A 351 39.12 8.82 -16.35
N VAL A 352 38.77 9.91 -15.70
CA VAL A 352 39.48 10.42 -14.52
C VAL A 352 38.50 10.50 -13.34
N VAL A 353 38.90 9.90 -12.22
CA VAL A 353 38.12 9.85 -10.97
C VAL A 353 39.03 10.35 -9.84
N PRO A 354 39.12 11.65 -9.60
CA PRO A 354 40.00 12.21 -8.59
C PRO A 354 39.46 12.13 -7.14
N VAL A 355 38.50 11.23 -6.88
CA VAL A 355 37.90 11.00 -5.54
C VAL A 355 37.84 9.50 -5.29
N ASP A 356 38.29 9.07 -4.11
CA ASP A 356 38.30 7.67 -3.67
C ASP A 356 36.95 7.20 -3.11
N ASP A 357 36.90 5.95 -2.61
CA ASP A 357 35.69 5.32 -2.09
C ASP A 357 35.11 6.04 -0.86
N GLN A 358 35.95 6.73 -0.10
CA GLN A 358 35.59 7.50 1.11
C GLN A 358 35.20 8.96 0.79
N GLY A 359 35.11 9.32 -0.50
CA GLY A 359 34.82 10.69 -0.91
C GLY A 359 35.98 11.64 -0.67
N ARG A 360 37.24 11.15 -0.64
CA ARG A 360 38.43 11.96 -0.49
C ARG A 360 39.12 12.15 -1.82
N HIS A 361 39.63 13.35 -2.04
CA HIS A 361 40.45 13.63 -3.21
C HIS A 361 41.70 12.78 -3.24
N THR A 362 42.01 12.20 -4.39
CA THR A 362 43.25 11.47 -4.66
C THR A 362 44.38 12.44 -5.04
N ASP A 363 45.64 11.93 -5.19
CA ASP A 363 46.79 12.72 -5.59
C ASP A 363 46.60 13.45 -6.92
N TYR A 364 45.64 13.02 -7.78
CA TYR A 364 45.29 13.70 -9.04
C TYR A 364 44.76 15.12 -8.79
N ALA A 365 44.11 15.36 -7.67
CA ALA A 365 43.58 16.68 -7.31
C ALA A 365 44.67 17.63 -6.74
N GLY A 366 45.92 17.20 -6.73
CA GLY A 366 47.09 18.00 -6.26
C GLY A 366 46.97 18.38 -4.78
N LYS A 367 47.00 19.65 -4.46
CA LYS A 367 46.98 20.14 -3.09
C LYS A 367 45.74 19.80 -2.27
N TYR A 368 44.68 19.37 -2.93
CA TYR A 368 43.42 18.96 -2.30
C TYR A 368 43.43 17.49 -1.88
N ALA A 369 44.47 16.72 -2.26
CA ALA A 369 44.58 15.31 -1.93
C ALA A 369 44.36 15.01 -0.44
N GLY A 370 43.56 14.00 -0.13
CA GLY A 370 43.18 13.60 1.22
C GLY A 370 42.01 14.37 1.85
N MET A 371 41.62 15.53 1.32
CA MET A 371 40.41 16.26 1.77
C MET A 371 39.16 15.56 1.28
N THR A 372 38.12 15.56 2.10
CA THR A 372 36.79 15.13 1.62
C THR A 372 36.22 16.15 0.61
N THR A 373 35.24 15.73 -0.16
CA THR A 373 34.52 16.61 -1.08
C THR A 373 33.96 17.87 -0.40
N GLU A 374 33.45 17.73 0.83
CA GLU A 374 32.95 18.84 1.63
C GLU A 374 34.06 19.77 2.14
N GLU A 375 35.16 19.20 2.67
CA GLU A 375 36.33 19.95 3.17
C GLU A 375 37.01 20.73 2.06
N SER A 376 37.00 20.23 0.84
CA SER A 376 37.67 20.86 -0.30
C SER A 376 36.90 22.08 -0.88
N ASN A 377 35.59 22.13 -0.76
CA ASN A 377 34.77 23.21 -1.32
C ASN A 377 35.22 24.62 -0.90
N PRO A 378 35.35 24.95 0.39
CA PRO A 378 35.80 26.27 0.81
C PRO A 378 37.24 26.59 0.41
N VAL A 379 38.09 25.55 0.35
CA VAL A 379 39.53 25.71 -0.03
C VAL A 379 39.60 26.03 -1.52
N ILE A 380 38.93 25.26 -2.38
CA ILE A 380 38.90 25.53 -3.83
C ILE A 380 38.30 26.92 -4.14
N LEU A 381 37.24 27.28 -3.41
CA LEU A 381 36.63 28.64 -3.56
C LEU A 381 37.59 29.75 -3.20
N ALA A 382 38.37 29.60 -2.13
CA ALA A 382 39.38 30.58 -1.74
C ALA A 382 40.50 30.70 -2.80
N ASP A 383 40.96 29.57 -3.32
CA ASP A 383 41.99 29.51 -4.36
C ASP A 383 41.53 30.19 -5.67
N MET A 384 40.28 29.95 -6.06
CA MET A 384 39.70 30.63 -7.24
C MET A 384 39.62 32.14 -7.06
N LYS A 385 39.31 32.61 -5.85
CA LYS A 385 39.35 34.05 -5.52
C LYS A 385 40.76 34.61 -5.61
N GLU A 386 41.76 33.92 -5.04
CA GLU A 386 43.17 34.34 -5.07
C GLU A 386 43.73 34.35 -6.52
N ALA A 387 43.39 33.28 -7.28
CA ALA A 387 43.81 33.17 -8.68
C ALA A 387 43.08 34.14 -9.62
N GLY A 388 42.07 34.86 -9.13
CA GLY A 388 41.22 35.72 -9.96
C GLY A 388 40.38 34.98 -11.00
N SER A 389 40.22 33.68 -10.85
CA SER A 389 39.42 32.84 -11.75
C SER A 389 37.96 32.73 -11.35
N LEU A 390 37.59 33.18 -10.15
CA LEU A 390 36.18 33.26 -9.73
C LEU A 390 35.52 34.46 -10.44
N PHE A 391 34.52 34.25 -11.27
CA PHE A 391 33.70 35.29 -11.87
C PHE A 391 32.65 35.80 -10.89
N ALA A 392 31.86 34.90 -10.29
CA ALA A 392 30.89 35.21 -9.27
C ALA A 392 30.56 33.95 -8.41
N SER A 393 29.89 34.18 -7.31
CA SER A 393 29.33 33.08 -6.47
C SER A 393 27.99 33.48 -5.89
N GLU A 394 27.07 32.54 -5.77
CA GLU A 394 25.76 32.72 -5.19
C GLU A 394 25.43 31.57 -4.24
N ASP A 395 24.80 31.88 -3.13
CA ASP A 395 24.25 30.85 -2.21
C ASP A 395 22.83 30.52 -2.61
N ILE A 396 22.56 29.25 -2.85
CA ILE A 396 21.23 28.77 -3.22
C ILE A 396 20.82 27.60 -2.33
N VAL A 397 19.55 27.28 -2.33
CA VAL A 397 19.01 26.04 -1.77
C VAL A 397 18.49 25.20 -2.92
N HIS A 398 18.94 23.97 -3.01
CA HIS A 398 18.52 23.08 -4.07
C HIS A 398 18.24 21.66 -3.55
N SER A 399 17.43 20.94 -4.28
CA SER A 399 17.12 19.53 -3.98
C SER A 399 18.34 18.65 -4.32
N TYR A 400 18.93 18.01 -3.30
CA TYR A 400 20.15 17.21 -3.43
C TYR A 400 19.91 15.75 -3.00
N PRO A 401 20.48 14.75 -3.71
CA PRO A 401 20.27 13.34 -3.37
C PRO A 401 21.07 12.92 -2.13
N HIS A 402 20.39 12.20 -1.23
CA HIS A 402 20.93 11.65 0.00
C HIS A 402 20.76 10.14 0.04
N CYS A 403 21.65 9.46 0.75
CA CYS A 403 21.50 8.04 1.03
C CYS A 403 20.26 7.78 1.90
N TRP A 404 19.39 6.89 1.46
CA TRP A 404 18.16 6.56 2.19
C TRP A 404 18.40 6.01 3.61
N ARG A 405 19.60 5.50 3.90
CA ARG A 405 19.94 4.87 5.17
C ARG A 405 20.71 5.78 6.12
N CYS A 406 21.88 6.25 5.72
CA CYS A 406 22.69 7.11 6.58
C CYS A 406 22.24 8.59 6.54
N LYS A 407 21.38 8.96 5.56
CA LYS A 407 20.87 10.33 5.36
C LYS A 407 21.97 11.34 5.03
N GLN A 408 23.16 10.89 4.66
CA GLN A 408 24.24 11.77 4.22
C GLN A 408 24.11 12.07 2.73
N PRO A 409 24.58 13.23 2.28
CA PRO A 409 24.63 13.55 0.86
C PRO A 409 25.47 12.51 0.12
N ILE A 410 25.03 12.16 -1.08
CA ILE A 410 25.75 11.24 -1.93
C ILE A 410 26.55 12.00 -2.99
N ILE A 411 27.44 11.28 -3.65
CA ILE A 411 28.18 11.80 -4.81
C ILE A 411 27.91 10.91 -6.03
N PHE A 412 28.08 11.47 -7.23
CA PHE A 412 28.27 10.66 -8.42
C PHE A 412 29.74 10.31 -8.54
N ARG A 413 30.05 9.03 -8.74
CA ARG A 413 31.42 8.57 -8.85
C ARG A 413 31.53 7.39 -9.80
N ALA A 414 32.42 7.49 -10.79
CA ALA A 414 32.70 6.35 -11.65
C ALA A 414 33.54 5.31 -10.88
N THR A 415 33.05 4.09 -10.91
CA THR A 415 33.70 2.95 -10.26
C THR A 415 33.38 1.68 -11.06
N PRO A 416 34.28 0.66 -11.09
CA PRO A 416 33.97 -0.61 -11.70
C PRO A 416 32.82 -1.29 -10.98
N GLN A 417 31.70 -1.51 -11.66
CA GLN A 417 30.50 -2.11 -11.09
C GLN A 417 29.92 -3.15 -12.06
N TRP A 418 29.08 -4.04 -11.53
CA TRP A 418 28.25 -4.93 -12.32
C TRP A 418 26.92 -4.24 -12.64
N PHE A 419 26.55 -4.28 -13.89
CA PHE A 419 25.32 -3.67 -14.40
C PHE A 419 24.44 -4.71 -15.10
N CYS A 420 23.13 -4.53 -14.93
CA CYS A 420 22.14 -5.13 -15.80
C CYS A 420 21.76 -4.09 -16.87
N SER A 421 21.99 -4.42 -18.15
CA SER A 421 21.61 -3.59 -19.28
C SER A 421 20.11 -3.71 -19.53
N VAL A 422 19.35 -2.75 -18.94
CA VAL A 422 17.88 -2.72 -19.11
C VAL A 422 17.52 -2.43 -20.56
N ASP A 423 18.30 -1.62 -21.26
CA ASP A 423 18.08 -1.27 -22.67
C ASP A 423 17.99 -2.50 -23.59
N SER A 424 18.65 -3.61 -23.23
CA SER A 424 18.68 -4.83 -24.04
C SER A 424 17.34 -5.60 -24.07
N PHE A 425 16.40 -5.30 -23.13
CA PHE A 425 15.06 -5.93 -23.05
C PHE A 425 13.97 -4.94 -22.58
N LYS A 426 14.23 -3.65 -22.72
CA LYS A 426 13.36 -2.57 -22.25
C LYS A 426 11.98 -2.61 -22.89
N GLU A 427 11.92 -2.82 -24.19
CA GLU A 427 10.66 -2.87 -24.94
C GLU A 427 9.79 -4.05 -24.51
N GLU A 428 10.39 -5.22 -24.26
CA GLU A 428 9.71 -6.39 -23.75
C GLU A 428 9.17 -6.15 -22.34
N ALA A 429 9.92 -5.45 -21.50
CA ALA A 429 9.49 -5.10 -20.15
C ALA A 429 8.32 -4.09 -20.17
N VAL A 430 8.35 -3.11 -21.08
CA VAL A 430 7.23 -2.17 -21.27
C VAL A 430 6.00 -2.92 -21.82
N ALA A 431 6.18 -3.80 -22.80
CA ALA A 431 5.10 -4.61 -23.35
C ALA A 431 4.45 -5.54 -22.30
N ALA A 432 5.24 -6.05 -21.35
CA ALA A 432 4.73 -6.87 -20.26
C ALA A 432 3.72 -6.12 -19.37
N CYS A 433 3.83 -4.80 -19.24
CA CYS A 433 2.88 -3.98 -18.49
C CYS A 433 1.46 -3.99 -19.07
N GLU A 434 1.30 -4.24 -20.38
CA GLU A 434 0.00 -4.26 -21.06
C GLU A 434 -0.91 -5.40 -20.58
N ASN A 435 -0.32 -6.50 -20.15
CA ASN A 435 -1.04 -7.71 -19.75
C ASN A 435 -1.36 -7.75 -18.24
N VAL A 436 -1.07 -6.69 -17.51
CA VAL A 436 -1.32 -6.58 -16.06
C VAL A 436 -2.56 -5.71 -15.83
N ARG A 437 -3.44 -6.17 -14.95
CA ARG A 437 -4.53 -5.33 -14.40
C ARG A 437 -3.96 -4.44 -13.30
N TRP A 438 -3.82 -3.15 -13.61
CA TRP A 438 -3.31 -2.16 -12.66
C TRP A 438 -4.44 -1.54 -11.85
N LEU A 439 -4.26 -1.48 -10.55
CA LEU A 439 -5.19 -0.93 -9.59
C LEU A 439 -4.46 0.05 -8.65
N PRO A 440 -4.63 1.37 -8.82
CA PRO A 440 -5.42 2.08 -9.86
C PRO A 440 -4.85 1.96 -11.28
N ALA A 441 -5.69 2.23 -12.28
CA ALA A 441 -5.33 2.06 -13.70
C ALA A 441 -4.13 2.92 -14.16
N TRP A 442 -3.86 4.08 -13.53
CA TRP A 442 -2.71 4.92 -13.83
C TRP A 442 -1.35 4.25 -13.57
N GLY A 443 -1.34 3.17 -12.77
CA GLY A 443 -0.14 2.40 -12.48
C GLY A 443 0.55 1.86 -13.73
N LYS A 444 -0.20 1.54 -14.77
CA LYS A 444 0.34 1.08 -16.05
C LYS A 444 1.29 2.11 -16.68
N GLU A 445 0.79 3.30 -16.90
CA GLU A 445 1.58 4.37 -17.53
C GLU A 445 2.78 4.78 -16.66
N ARG A 446 2.57 4.80 -15.34
CA ARG A 446 3.65 5.09 -14.40
C ARG A 446 4.79 4.06 -14.50
N MET A 447 4.47 2.76 -14.50
CA MET A 447 5.48 1.71 -14.62
C MET A 447 6.17 1.78 -15.98
N ALA A 448 5.41 1.89 -17.06
CA ALA A 448 5.95 1.95 -18.40
C ALA A 448 6.89 3.16 -18.60
N ALA A 449 6.51 4.35 -18.10
CA ALA A 449 7.34 5.55 -18.16
C ALA A 449 8.65 5.35 -17.38
N MET A 450 8.58 4.83 -16.15
CA MET A 450 9.77 4.58 -15.34
C MET A 450 10.72 3.57 -15.97
N ILE A 451 10.22 2.54 -16.69
CA ILE A 451 11.06 1.59 -17.39
C ILE A 451 11.70 2.25 -18.62
N ARG A 452 10.97 3.06 -19.40
CA ARG A 452 11.50 3.74 -20.60
C ARG A 452 12.66 4.68 -20.23
N GLU A 453 12.55 5.39 -19.11
CA GLU A 453 13.56 6.33 -18.64
C GLU A 453 14.70 5.67 -17.85
N ARG A 454 14.54 4.37 -17.51
CA ARG A 454 15.51 3.69 -16.66
C ARG A 454 16.86 3.54 -17.36
N ALA A 455 17.92 3.98 -16.68
CA ALA A 455 19.29 3.66 -17.02
C ALA A 455 19.64 2.20 -16.65
N ASP A 456 20.85 1.74 -17.02
CA ASP A 456 21.36 0.44 -16.60
C ASP A 456 21.30 0.30 -15.08
N TRP A 457 20.85 -0.86 -14.62
CA TRP A 457 20.73 -1.15 -13.21
C TRP A 457 22.08 -1.59 -12.63
N CYS A 458 22.68 -0.78 -11.75
CA CYS A 458 23.86 -1.17 -10.98
C CYS A 458 23.47 -2.23 -9.95
N ILE A 459 23.87 -3.47 -10.17
CA ILE A 459 23.50 -4.64 -9.35
C ILE A 459 24.54 -5.04 -8.34
N SER A 460 25.73 -4.42 -8.33
CA SER A 460 26.78 -4.71 -7.35
C SER A 460 26.76 -3.74 -6.19
N ARG A 461 27.03 -4.26 -4.99
CA ARG A 461 27.19 -3.52 -3.75
C ARG A 461 28.45 -3.96 -3.04
N GLN A 462 29.18 -3.01 -2.43
CA GLN A 462 30.37 -3.24 -1.65
C GLN A 462 29.98 -3.55 -0.19
N ARG A 463 29.24 -4.68 -0.03
CA ARG A 463 28.71 -5.12 1.27
C ARG A 463 29.28 -6.47 1.69
N ARG A 464 29.23 -6.76 2.99
CA ARG A 464 29.63 -8.06 3.56
C ARG A 464 28.44 -8.97 3.79
N TRP A 465 27.25 -8.40 4.02
CA TRP A 465 26.00 -9.11 4.20
C TRP A 465 25.10 -8.94 2.97
N GLY A 466 25.04 -9.97 2.16
CA GLY A 466 24.30 -10.03 0.91
C GLY A 466 24.66 -11.30 0.18
N LEU A 467 23.92 -11.59 -0.92
CA LEU A 467 24.26 -12.67 -1.80
C LEU A 467 25.50 -12.27 -2.61
N PRO A 468 26.64 -13.01 -2.56
CA PRO A 468 27.79 -12.68 -3.36
C PRO A 468 27.51 -12.84 -4.86
N ILE A 469 28.11 -11.99 -5.68
CA ILE A 469 28.02 -12.10 -7.14
C ILE A 469 28.78 -13.35 -7.57
N PRO A 470 28.13 -14.34 -8.22
CA PRO A 470 28.71 -15.66 -8.46
C PRO A 470 29.63 -15.68 -9.70
N VAL A 471 30.63 -14.80 -9.72
CA VAL A 471 31.59 -14.63 -10.82
C VAL A 471 33.00 -14.91 -10.33
N PHE A 472 33.76 -15.61 -11.13
CA PHE A 472 35.18 -15.85 -10.92
C PHE A 472 36.02 -15.02 -11.88
N TYR A 473 37.24 -14.70 -11.51
CA TYR A 473 38.23 -14.10 -12.39
C TYR A 473 39.37 -15.08 -12.63
N CYS A 474 39.74 -15.27 -13.88
CA CYS A 474 40.91 -16.06 -14.23
C CYS A 474 42.18 -15.30 -13.86
N ASP A 475 43.04 -15.87 -13.05
CA ASP A 475 44.28 -15.21 -12.60
C ASP A 475 45.28 -14.96 -13.74
N ASP A 476 45.17 -15.76 -14.84
CA ASP A 476 46.07 -15.62 -15.97
C ASP A 476 45.64 -14.52 -16.95
N CYS A 477 44.36 -14.41 -17.29
CA CYS A 477 43.88 -13.45 -18.28
C CYS A 477 43.03 -12.33 -17.70
N HIS A 478 42.74 -12.36 -16.41
CA HIS A 478 41.94 -11.40 -15.65
C HIS A 478 40.50 -11.20 -16.16
N LYS A 479 40.02 -12.07 -17.02
CA LYS A 479 38.63 -11.99 -17.52
C LYS A 479 37.66 -12.65 -16.56
N PRO A 480 36.42 -12.08 -16.44
CA PRO A 480 35.36 -12.71 -15.66
C PRO A 480 34.91 -14.02 -16.29
N VAL A 481 34.65 -15.00 -15.45
CA VAL A 481 34.16 -16.33 -15.79
C VAL A 481 32.85 -16.58 -15.09
N CYS A 482 31.79 -16.72 -15.89
CA CYS A 482 30.43 -17.00 -15.42
C CYS A 482 29.72 -17.78 -16.53
N ASN A 483 29.74 -19.11 -16.45
CA ASN A 483 29.08 -19.98 -17.40
C ASN A 483 28.14 -20.95 -16.67
N GLU A 484 27.42 -21.79 -17.43
CA GLU A 484 26.47 -22.73 -16.86
C GLU A 484 27.09 -23.65 -15.81
N GLU A 485 28.29 -24.13 -16.07
CA GLU A 485 29.02 -25.06 -15.19
C GLU A 485 29.45 -24.39 -13.87
N SER A 486 29.99 -23.16 -13.92
CA SER A 486 30.37 -22.42 -12.74
C SER A 486 29.14 -22.00 -11.90
N ILE A 487 28.05 -21.56 -12.56
CA ILE A 487 26.80 -21.20 -11.90
C ILE A 487 26.16 -22.41 -11.22
N ASP A 488 26.13 -23.57 -11.88
CA ASP A 488 25.55 -24.79 -11.31
C ASP A 488 26.36 -25.26 -10.10
N ALA A 489 27.71 -25.16 -10.16
CA ALA A 489 28.57 -25.47 -9.01
C ALA A 489 28.29 -24.57 -7.80
N VAL A 490 28.18 -23.26 -8.01
CA VAL A 490 27.86 -22.29 -6.93
C VAL A 490 26.47 -22.53 -6.39
N ALA A 491 25.47 -22.72 -7.26
CA ALA A 491 24.08 -22.96 -6.86
C ALA A 491 23.95 -24.23 -6.00
N LYS A 492 24.62 -25.33 -6.40
CA LYS A 492 24.66 -26.58 -5.62
C LYS A 492 25.34 -26.39 -4.26
N LEU A 493 26.42 -25.61 -4.23
CA LEU A 493 27.11 -25.27 -2.98
C LEU A 493 26.16 -24.50 -2.04
N PHE A 494 25.48 -23.47 -2.55
CA PHE A 494 24.55 -22.65 -1.74
C PHE A 494 23.31 -23.45 -1.29
N GLU A 495 22.78 -24.33 -2.13
CA GLU A 495 21.69 -25.23 -1.74
C GLU A 495 22.05 -26.09 -0.52
N LYS A 496 23.30 -26.53 -0.46
CA LYS A 496 23.79 -27.39 0.62
C LYS A 496 24.26 -26.61 1.85
N GLU A 497 25.03 -25.56 1.65
CA GLU A 497 25.78 -24.89 2.73
C GLU A 497 25.35 -23.44 2.97
N GLY A 498 24.75 -22.78 2.01
CA GLY A 498 24.41 -21.35 2.02
C GLY A 498 25.51 -20.49 1.44
N SER A 499 25.22 -19.19 1.26
CA SER A 499 26.12 -18.24 0.63
C SER A 499 27.39 -17.91 1.43
N ASP A 500 27.43 -18.20 2.73
CA ASP A 500 28.62 -18.05 3.55
C ASP A 500 29.81 -18.87 3.03
N ALA A 501 29.52 -20.03 2.40
CA ALA A 501 30.53 -20.90 1.78
C ALA A 501 31.34 -20.21 0.67
N TRP A 502 30.82 -19.14 0.05
CA TRP A 502 31.56 -18.34 -0.92
C TRP A 502 32.77 -17.65 -0.31
N PHE A 503 32.66 -17.21 0.92
CA PHE A 503 33.71 -16.48 1.60
C PHE A 503 34.67 -17.41 2.37
N ASP A 504 34.21 -18.62 2.68
CA ASP A 504 34.97 -19.59 3.50
C ASP A 504 35.80 -20.57 2.64
N ARG A 505 35.53 -20.65 1.33
CA ARG A 505 36.15 -21.61 0.41
C ARG A 505 36.91 -20.91 -0.71
N PRO A 506 38.09 -21.40 -1.10
CA PRO A 506 38.80 -20.92 -2.29
C PRO A 506 38.05 -21.37 -3.56
N ALA A 507 38.21 -20.64 -4.65
CA ALA A 507 37.59 -20.95 -5.94
C ALA A 507 37.81 -22.41 -6.42
N ALA A 508 38.97 -22.96 -6.12
CA ALA A 508 39.32 -24.34 -6.49
C ALA A 508 38.45 -25.41 -5.82
N ASP A 509 37.88 -25.12 -4.65
CA ASP A 509 37.00 -26.02 -3.89
C ASP A 509 35.54 -25.84 -4.30
N ILE A 510 35.21 -24.75 -5.01
CA ILE A 510 33.86 -24.42 -5.49
C ILE A 510 33.65 -24.91 -6.93
N LEU A 511 34.63 -24.62 -7.78
CA LEU A 511 34.59 -25.01 -9.19
C LEU A 511 34.78 -26.53 -9.39
N PRO A 512 34.18 -27.14 -10.40
CA PRO A 512 34.36 -28.57 -10.69
C PRO A 512 35.83 -28.96 -10.89
N GLU A 513 36.18 -30.17 -10.53
CA GLU A 513 37.52 -30.71 -10.76
C GLU A 513 37.90 -30.61 -12.25
N GLY A 514 39.06 -30.03 -12.54
CA GLY A 514 39.55 -29.87 -13.95
C GLY A 514 38.94 -28.66 -14.66
N PHE A 515 38.18 -27.82 -14.01
CA PHE A 515 37.61 -26.59 -14.60
C PHE A 515 38.72 -25.71 -15.18
N THR A 516 38.52 -25.15 -16.36
CA THR A 516 39.48 -24.29 -17.05
C THR A 516 38.80 -23.02 -17.55
N CYS A 517 39.55 -21.94 -17.61
CA CYS A 517 39.08 -20.68 -18.13
C CYS A 517 38.65 -20.81 -19.59
N PRO A 518 37.41 -20.44 -19.95
CA PRO A 518 36.95 -20.54 -21.34
C PRO A 518 37.64 -19.54 -22.27
N HIS A 519 38.39 -18.56 -21.75
CA HIS A 519 39.08 -17.56 -22.52
C HIS A 519 40.54 -17.89 -22.83
N CYS A 520 41.24 -18.52 -21.88
CA CYS A 520 42.70 -18.77 -22.04
C CYS A 520 43.15 -20.18 -21.61
N GLY A 521 42.26 -21.00 -21.03
CA GLY A 521 42.61 -22.32 -20.51
C GLY A 521 43.30 -22.33 -19.15
N GLY A 522 43.44 -21.20 -18.50
CA GLY A 522 43.99 -21.06 -17.14
C GLY A 522 43.19 -21.87 -16.12
N LYS A 523 43.84 -22.24 -14.99
CA LYS A 523 43.26 -23.13 -13.97
C LYS A 523 43.14 -22.49 -12.59
N HIS A 524 43.60 -21.26 -12.44
CA HIS A 524 43.57 -20.53 -11.20
C HIS A 524 42.55 -19.40 -11.28
N PHE A 525 41.76 -19.25 -10.23
CA PHE A 525 40.65 -18.33 -10.19
C PHE A 525 40.52 -17.63 -8.83
N THR A 526 40.12 -16.37 -8.88
CA THR A 526 39.74 -15.55 -7.72
C THR A 526 38.24 -15.25 -7.80
N GLN A 527 37.56 -15.22 -6.66
CA GLN A 527 36.14 -14.90 -6.58
C GLN A 527 35.89 -13.39 -6.59
N GLU A 528 34.72 -12.99 -7.12
CA GLU A 528 34.22 -11.63 -6.91
C GLU A 528 33.93 -11.38 -5.42
N THR A 529 34.15 -10.16 -4.97
CA THR A 529 33.97 -9.76 -3.56
C THR A 529 32.71 -8.94 -3.32
N ASP A 530 32.13 -8.38 -4.37
CA ASP A 530 30.88 -7.62 -4.29
C ASP A 530 29.67 -8.53 -4.09
N THR A 531 28.65 -7.99 -3.47
CA THR A 531 27.35 -8.65 -3.30
C THR A 531 26.31 -8.08 -4.25
N LEU A 532 25.23 -8.81 -4.48
CA LEU A 532 24.09 -8.34 -5.25
C LEU A 532 23.32 -7.22 -4.50
N ASP A 533 22.68 -6.38 -5.28
CA ASP A 533 21.69 -5.42 -4.82
C ASP A 533 20.49 -6.15 -4.21
N GLY A 534 20.02 -5.74 -3.02
CA GLY A 534 18.84 -6.32 -2.36
C GLY A 534 17.57 -6.27 -3.22
N TRP A 535 17.47 -5.35 -4.19
CA TRP A 535 16.39 -5.35 -5.17
C TRP A 535 16.50 -6.51 -6.17
N PHE A 536 17.66 -7.12 -6.33
CA PHE A 536 17.81 -8.36 -7.10
C PHE A 536 17.28 -9.55 -6.30
N ASP A 537 17.56 -9.61 -4.99
CA ASP A 537 17.03 -10.62 -4.07
C ASP A 537 15.49 -10.58 -4.10
N SER A 538 14.90 -9.43 -3.77
CA SER A 538 13.44 -9.28 -3.76
C SER A 538 12.82 -9.44 -5.15
N GLY A 539 13.50 -8.99 -6.20
CA GLY A 539 13.10 -9.17 -7.59
C GLY A 539 13.05 -10.63 -8.04
N SER A 540 13.85 -11.50 -7.42
CA SER A 540 13.94 -12.93 -7.72
C SER A 540 12.90 -13.79 -6.98
N THR A 541 12.12 -13.22 -6.04
CA THR A 541 11.18 -13.94 -5.17
C THR A 541 10.15 -14.77 -5.95
N HIS A 542 9.72 -14.30 -7.12
CA HIS A 542 8.76 -15.03 -7.95
C HIS A 542 9.31 -16.36 -8.52
N VAL A 543 10.63 -16.52 -8.59
CA VAL A 543 11.32 -17.76 -8.94
C VAL A 543 11.74 -18.51 -7.70
N ALA A 544 12.55 -17.85 -6.85
CA ALA A 544 13.25 -18.47 -5.74
C ALA A 544 12.36 -18.81 -4.53
N ALA A 545 11.15 -18.25 -4.48
CA ALA A 545 10.14 -18.56 -3.47
C ALA A 545 8.85 -19.11 -4.11
N MET A 546 8.16 -18.30 -4.93
CA MET A 546 6.83 -18.66 -5.42
C MET A 546 6.87 -19.88 -6.35
N GLN A 547 7.71 -19.89 -7.39
CA GLN A 547 7.79 -21.02 -8.31
C GLN A 547 8.41 -22.25 -7.62
N ARG A 548 9.44 -22.05 -6.81
CA ARG A 548 10.12 -23.10 -6.05
C ARG A 548 9.19 -23.80 -5.07
N ASP A 549 8.60 -23.03 -4.17
CA ASP A 549 7.92 -23.56 -2.99
C ASP A 549 6.43 -23.84 -3.25
N GLN A 550 5.82 -23.14 -4.18
CA GLN A 550 4.40 -23.22 -4.47
C GLN A 550 4.07 -23.84 -5.84
N GLY A 551 5.06 -23.99 -6.72
CA GLY A 551 4.92 -24.67 -8.00
C GLY A 551 4.08 -23.94 -9.04
N PHE A 552 3.85 -22.64 -8.91
CA PHE A 552 3.10 -21.83 -9.87
C PHE A 552 3.82 -20.54 -10.28
N TRP A 553 3.44 -20.02 -11.44
CA TRP A 553 3.88 -18.75 -12.00
C TRP A 553 2.92 -18.35 -13.15
N PRO A 554 2.56 -17.06 -13.31
CA PRO A 554 2.78 -15.92 -12.42
C PRO A 554 1.86 -15.95 -11.20
N ALA A 555 2.06 -15.01 -10.25
CA ALA A 555 1.09 -14.72 -9.19
C ALA A 555 -0.18 -14.11 -9.78
N ASP A 556 -1.32 -14.33 -9.12
CA ASP A 556 -2.53 -13.62 -9.50
C ASP A 556 -2.46 -12.15 -9.06
N MET A 557 -1.84 -11.86 -7.90
CA MET A 557 -1.75 -10.50 -7.39
C MET A 557 -0.42 -10.19 -6.70
N TYR A 558 0.10 -8.95 -6.95
CA TYR A 558 1.06 -8.23 -6.14
C TYR A 558 0.38 -7.02 -5.51
N ILE A 559 0.71 -6.70 -4.26
CA ILE A 559 0.17 -5.53 -3.58
C ILE A 559 1.19 -4.90 -2.66
N GLU A 560 1.51 -3.61 -2.87
CA GLU A 560 2.40 -2.81 -2.03
C GLU A 560 2.08 -1.31 -2.15
N GLY A 561 2.88 -0.48 -1.47
CA GLY A 561 2.82 0.98 -1.57
C GLY A 561 3.28 1.52 -2.92
N GLY A 562 2.97 2.78 -3.18
CA GLY A 562 3.29 3.45 -4.45
C GLY A 562 4.79 3.68 -4.71
N ASP A 563 5.66 3.55 -3.72
CA ASP A 563 7.12 3.55 -3.85
C ASP A 563 7.64 2.33 -4.61
N GLN A 564 6.90 1.21 -4.56
CA GLN A 564 7.33 -0.05 -5.16
C GLN A 564 7.31 -0.07 -6.69
N TYR A 565 6.82 0.98 -7.35
CA TYR A 565 7.03 1.18 -8.78
C TYR A 565 8.52 1.35 -9.14
N ARG A 566 9.35 1.86 -8.22
CA ARG A 566 10.81 1.90 -8.33
C ARG A 566 11.52 0.79 -7.55
N GLY A 567 10.78 -0.02 -6.82
CA GLY A 567 11.27 -1.12 -6.00
C GLY A 567 10.83 -2.49 -6.54
N TRP A 568 10.15 -3.23 -5.69
CA TRP A 568 9.80 -4.64 -5.90
C TRP A 568 8.95 -4.91 -7.15
N PHE A 569 7.96 -4.07 -7.46
CA PHE A 569 7.15 -4.24 -8.67
C PHE A 569 8.02 -4.21 -9.93
N GLN A 570 8.96 -3.29 -9.99
CA GLN A 570 9.84 -3.12 -11.15
C GLN A 570 10.94 -4.16 -11.18
N SER A 571 11.63 -4.41 -10.06
CA SER A 571 12.71 -5.41 -10.02
C SER A 571 12.19 -6.81 -10.36
N SER A 572 11.01 -7.20 -9.83
CA SER A 572 10.38 -8.48 -10.20
C SER A 572 10.05 -8.57 -11.69
N LEU A 573 9.54 -7.49 -12.27
CA LEU A 573 9.25 -7.43 -13.72
C LEU A 573 10.51 -7.56 -14.55
N LEU A 574 11.55 -6.80 -14.22
CA LEU A 574 12.82 -6.82 -14.95
C LEU A 574 13.51 -8.19 -14.87
N VAL A 575 13.50 -8.81 -13.68
CA VAL A 575 14.04 -10.17 -13.50
C VAL A 575 13.21 -11.19 -14.29
N ALA A 576 11.89 -11.11 -14.27
CA ALA A 576 11.03 -12.04 -15.02
C ALA A 576 11.28 -11.95 -16.53
N VAL A 577 11.39 -10.74 -17.07
CA VAL A 577 11.65 -10.53 -18.50
C VAL A 577 13.09 -10.90 -18.83
N GLY A 578 14.07 -10.37 -18.10
CA GLY A 578 15.50 -10.56 -18.42
C GLY A 578 16.01 -11.99 -18.20
N ALA A 579 15.58 -12.67 -17.13
CA ALA A 579 16.03 -14.03 -16.82
C ALA A 579 15.19 -15.10 -17.53
N LEU A 580 13.86 -14.94 -17.55
CA LEU A 580 12.97 -16.00 -18.01
C LEU A 580 12.45 -15.78 -19.44
N GLY A 581 12.61 -14.59 -20.02
CA GLY A 581 11.99 -14.22 -21.30
C GLY A 581 10.45 -14.29 -21.23
N LYS A 582 9.87 -14.07 -20.06
CA LYS A 582 8.43 -14.13 -19.82
C LYS A 582 7.88 -12.72 -19.57
N GLY A 583 6.57 -12.58 -19.54
CA GLY A 583 5.91 -11.31 -19.15
C GLY A 583 6.01 -11.01 -17.65
N ALA A 584 5.14 -10.13 -17.15
CA ALA A 584 5.11 -9.79 -15.74
C ALA A 584 4.87 -11.01 -14.82
N PRO A 585 5.53 -11.08 -13.66
CA PRO A 585 5.35 -12.20 -12.73
C PRO A 585 4.05 -12.10 -11.92
N TYR A 586 3.18 -11.17 -12.25
CA TYR A 586 1.87 -10.90 -11.63
C TYR A 586 0.83 -10.54 -12.69
N ARG A 587 -0.42 -10.95 -12.44
CA ARG A 587 -1.57 -10.64 -13.31
C ARG A 587 -2.26 -9.35 -12.91
N GLU A 588 -2.31 -9.09 -11.60
CA GLU A 588 -2.84 -7.86 -11.03
C GLU A 588 -1.77 -7.18 -10.17
N CYS A 589 -1.67 -5.87 -10.27
CA CYS A 589 -0.81 -5.05 -9.42
C CYS A 589 -1.67 -4.00 -8.73
N LEU A 590 -1.83 -4.15 -7.41
CA LEU A 590 -2.60 -3.25 -6.59
C LEU A 590 -1.69 -2.36 -5.76
N THR A 591 -1.97 -1.06 -5.77
CA THR A 591 -1.16 -0.06 -5.07
C THR A 591 -1.98 0.61 -3.98
N HIS A 592 -1.46 0.64 -2.76
CA HIS A 592 -2.03 1.41 -1.67
C HIS A 592 -1.23 2.69 -1.42
N GLY A 593 -1.89 3.67 -0.78
CA GLY A 593 -1.27 4.92 -0.33
C GLY A 593 -0.41 4.74 0.91
N TRP A 594 0.10 5.86 1.41
CA TRP A 594 0.91 5.91 2.62
C TRP A 594 0.05 6.02 3.87
N THR A 595 0.63 5.62 5.00
CA THR A 595 0.04 5.94 6.30
C THR A 595 0.57 7.28 6.79
N VAL A 596 -0.34 8.20 7.06
CA VAL A 596 -0.03 9.56 7.50
C VAL A 596 -0.70 9.83 8.86
N ASP A 597 -0.23 10.84 9.59
CA ASP A 597 -0.85 11.21 10.85
C ASP A 597 -2.24 11.85 10.65
N GLY A 598 -2.89 12.24 11.73
CA GLY A 598 -4.23 12.85 11.68
C GLY A 598 -4.31 14.16 10.88
N GLU A 599 -3.19 14.86 10.71
CA GLU A 599 -3.07 16.09 9.93
C GLU A 599 -2.69 15.84 8.46
N GLY A 600 -2.35 14.60 8.10
CA GLY A 600 -1.93 14.23 6.74
C GLY A 600 -0.43 14.34 6.50
N LYS A 601 0.38 14.42 7.55
CA LYS A 601 1.84 14.46 7.46
C LYS A 601 2.42 13.05 7.56
N ALA A 602 3.52 12.81 6.86
CA ALA A 602 4.25 11.56 6.95
C ALA A 602 4.65 11.24 8.41
N MET A 603 4.46 9.99 8.82
CA MET A 603 4.81 9.55 10.17
C MET A 603 6.29 9.22 10.27
N HIS A 604 7.01 9.92 11.16
CA HIS A 604 8.40 9.66 11.46
C HIS A 604 8.61 9.51 12.97
N LYS A 605 9.42 8.53 13.38
CA LYS A 605 9.78 8.35 14.81
C LYS A 605 10.49 9.57 15.39
N SER A 606 11.29 10.25 14.60
CA SER A 606 12.01 11.46 15.00
C SER A 606 11.10 12.67 15.25
N LEU A 607 9.92 12.70 14.62
CA LEU A 607 8.92 13.76 14.81
C LEU A 607 7.94 13.46 15.94
N GLY A 608 8.00 12.25 16.52
CA GLY A 608 7.10 11.83 17.60
C GLY A 608 5.64 11.65 17.16
N ASN A 609 5.35 11.68 15.85
CA ASN A 609 4.01 11.48 15.30
C ASN A 609 3.78 10.03 14.80
N GLY A 610 4.76 9.14 14.99
CA GLY A 610 4.64 7.72 14.66
C GLY A 610 3.72 6.99 15.63
N MET A 611 2.91 6.07 15.12
CA MET A 611 2.01 5.23 15.90
C MET A 611 2.43 3.76 15.78
N ASP A 612 2.50 3.05 16.91
CA ASP A 612 2.82 1.63 16.94
C ASP A 612 1.52 0.80 16.80
N PRO A 613 1.41 -0.12 15.83
CA PRO A 613 0.26 -1.01 15.73
C PRO A 613 -0.05 -1.78 17.01
N ALA A 614 0.96 -2.14 17.81
CA ALA A 614 0.76 -2.83 19.06
C ALA A 614 0.01 -1.97 20.10
N GLU A 615 0.24 -0.67 20.13
CA GLU A 615 -0.50 0.24 21.01
C GLU A 615 -1.98 0.29 20.63
N ILE A 616 -2.28 0.37 19.34
CA ILE A 616 -3.65 0.37 18.83
C ILE A 616 -4.35 -0.96 19.16
N ILE A 617 -3.68 -2.07 18.93
CA ILE A 617 -4.24 -3.40 19.23
C ILE A 617 -4.50 -3.56 20.73
N ASN A 618 -3.60 -3.07 21.58
CA ASN A 618 -3.75 -3.16 23.03
C ASN A 618 -4.89 -2.24 23.57
N GLU A 619 -5.15 -1.12 22.93
CA GLU A 619 -6.20 -0.18 23.33
C GLU A 619 -7.55 -0.55 22.70
N PHE A 620 -7.61 -0.83 21.41
CA PHE A 620 -8.84 -1.00 20.64
C PHE A 620 -9.10 -2.43 20.16
N GLY A 621 -8.07 -3.26 19.99
CA GLY A 621 -8.14 -4.59 19.41
C GLY A 621 -7.67 -4.65 17.96
N ALA A 622 -7.34 -5.86 17.50
CA ALA A 622 -6.90 -6.10 16.12
C ALA A 622 -8.02 -5.89 15.10
N ASP A 623 -9.27 -6.25 15.44
CA ASP A 623 -10.42 -5.98 14.56
C ASP A 623 -10.61 -4.49 14.27
N MET A 624 -10.28 -3.61 15.22
CA MET A 624 -10.36 -2.17 14.99
C MET A 624 -9.27 -1.68 14.03
N LEU A 625 -8.06 -2.25 14.11
CA LEU A 625 -6.99 -1.99 13.16
C LEU A 625 -7.36 -2.48 11.74
N ARG A 626 -7.96 -3.66 11.64
CA ARG A 626 -8.45 -4.23 10.38
C ARG A 626 -9.60 -3.40 9.80
N LEU A 627 -10.53 -2.95 10.65
CA LEU A 627 -11.62 -2.06 10.24
C LEU A 627 -11.07 -0.73 9.72
N TRP A 628 -10.04 -0.16 10.36
CA TRP A 628 -9.37 1.04 9.86
C TRP A 628 -8.84 0.83 8.43
N ALA A 629 -8.14 -0.27 8.17
CA ALA A 629 -7.64 -0.60 6.84
C ALA A 629 -8.76 -0.77 5.79
N GLY A 630 -9.94 -1.22 6.22
CA GLY A 630 -11.11 -1.45 5.37
C GLY A 630 -12.19 -0.37 5.43
N SER A 631 -11.95 0.81 6.03
CA SER A 631 -12.98 1.84 6.24
C SER A 631 -12.87 3.08 5.37
N ALA A 632 -11.75 3.26 4.68
CA ALA A 632 -11.50 4.34 3.76
C ALA A 632 -10.88 3.81 2.46
N ASP A 633 -10.82 4.64 1.43
CA ASP A 633 -10.16 4.30 0.18
C ASP A 633 -8.64 4.28 0.40
N TYR A 634 -8.10 3.09 0.58
CA TYR A 634 -6.68 2.86 0.85
C TYR A 634 -5.76 3.07 -0.36
N HIS A 635 -6.31 3.32 -1.57
CA HIS A 635 -5.50 3.75 -2.72
C HIS A 635 -4.94 5.17 -2.52
N ALA A 636 -5.60 5.97 -1.69
CA ALA A 636 -5.12 7.26 -1.21
C ALA A 636 -4.39 7.11 0.14
N ASP A 637 -3.75 8.19 0.58
CA ASP A 637 -3.07 8.21 1.86
C ASP A 637 -4.04 8.02 3.04
N MET A 638 -3.70 7.06 3.89
CA MET A 638 -4.51 6.63 5.03
C MET A 638 -4.14 7.39 6.29
N ARG A 639 -5.03 8.27 6.72
CA ARG A 639 -4.86 8.96 8.00
C ARG A 639 -5.01 8.03 9.19
N CYS A 640 -4.17 8.21 10.18
CA CYS A 640 -4.14 7.39 11.38
C CYS A 640 -3.99 8.28 12.62
N SER A 641 -4.98 8.23 13.51
CA SER A 641 -4.96 8.89 14.82
C SER A 641 -5.86 8.15 15.80
N LYS A 642 -5.66 8.33 17.11
CA LYS A 642 -6.54 7.74 18.13
C LYS A 642 -8.00 8.20 18.00
N GLU A 643 -8.23 9.42 17.55
CA GLU A 643 -9.55 9.98 17.30
C GLU A 643 -10.30 9.22 16.21
N ILE A 644 -9.59 8.85 15.13
CA ILE A 644 -10.15 8.02 14.05
C ILE A 644 -10.57 6.66 14.60
N PHE A 645 -9.75 6.00 15.41
CA PHE A 645 -10.12 4.72 16.04
C PHE A 645 -11.31 4.83 16.98
N LYS A 646 -11.43 5.94 17.73
CA LYS A 646 -12.63 6.21 18.55
C LYS A 646 -13.89 6.37 17.71
N GLN A 647 -13.80 7.07 16.57
CA GLN A 647 -14.94 7.21 15.63
C GLN A 647 -15.32 5.86 15.02
N LEU A 648 -14.33 5.07 14.57
CA LEU A 648 -14.56 3.74 14.03
C LEU A 648 -15.22 2.81 15.06
N THR A 649 -14.90 2.98 16.34
CA THR A 649 -15.54 2.21 17.41
C THR A 649 -17.06 2.42 17.43
N GLN A 650 -17.55 3.61 17.11
CA GLN A 650 -19.00 3.86 17.04
C GLN A 650 -19.67 3.07 15.92
N ASN A 651 -19.03 3.00 14.75
CA ASN A 651 -19.54 2.22 13.62
C ASN A 651 -19.47 0.72 13.91
N TYR A 652 -18.36 0.24 14.46
CA TYR A 652 -18.21 -1.12 14.93
C TYR A 652 -19.32 -1.54 15.89
N LEU A 653 -19.65 -0.69 16.87
CA LEU A 653 -20.70 -0.96 17.86
C LEU A 653 -22.09 -1.07 17.23
N LYS A 654 -22.38 -0.34 16.16
CA LYS A 654 -23.67 -0.47 15.44
C LYS A 654 -23.83 -1.88 14.88
N PHE A 655 -22.83 -2.39 14.18
CA PHE A 655 -22.83 -3.76 13.68
C PHE A 655 -22.92 -4.78 14.81
N ARG A 656 -22.07 -4.66 15.83
CA ARG A 656 -22.06 -5.61 16.95
C ARG A 656 -23.39 -5.63 17.71
N ASN A 657 -24.00 -4.49 17.94
CA ASN A 657 -25.31 -4.39 18.64
C ASN A 657 -26.43 -5.00 17.79
N THR A 658 -26.41 -4.79 16.48
CA THR A 658 -27.35 -5.43 15.55
C THR A 658 -27.21 -6.95 15.60
N ALA A 659 -25.98 -7.44 15.49
CA ALA A 659 -25.70 -8.88 15.60
C ALA A 659 -26.16 -9.45 16.94
N ARG A 660 -25.88 -8.77 18.04
CA ARG A 660 -26.34 -9.19 19.37
C ARG A 660 -27.87 -9.24 19.49
N TYR A 661 -28.56 -8.26 18.91
CA TYR A 661 -30.03 -8.27 18.86
C TYR A 661 -30.54 -9.50 18.09
N CYS A 662 -29.98 -9.79 16.91
CA CYS A 662 -30.34 -10.97 16.12
C CYS A 662 -30.10 -12.26 16.92
N LEU A 663 -28.90 -12.42 17.48
CA LEU A 663 -28.53 -13.60 18.28
C LEU A 663 -29.52 -13.84 19.45
N GLY A 664 -29.86 -12.76 20.16
CA GLY A 664 -30.77 -12.87 21.27
C GLY A 664 -32.17 -13.32 20.89
N ASN A 665 -32.61 -12.94 19.68
CA ASN A 665 -33.95 -13.31 19.16
C ASN A 665 -33.97 -14.65 18.40
N LEU A 666 -32.77 -15.22 18.17
CA LEU A 666 -32.63 -16.57 17.59
C LEU A 666 -32.54 -17.68 18.66
N ASP A 667 -32.75 -17.37 19.96
CA ASP A 667 -32.79 -18.36 21.01
C ASP A 667 -33.88 -19.42 20.73
N GLY A 668 -33.46 -20.69 20.65
CA GLY A 668 -34.32 -21.80 20.29
C GLY A 668 -34.79 -21.83 18.84
N PHE A 669 -34.14 -21.09 17.94
CA PHE A 669 -34.40 -21.17 16.51
C PHE A 669 -33.74 -22.40 15.92
N ASP A 670 -34.49 -23.13 15.10
CA ASP A 670 -33.98 -24.25 14.34
C ASP A 670 -33.65 -23.84 12.91
N ALA A 671 -32.34 -23.79 12.61
CA ALA A 671 -31.82 -23.32 11.31
C ALA A 671 -32.08 -24.35 10.18
N GLU A 672 -32.44 -25.61 10.50
CA GLU A 672 -32.79 -26.61 9.50
C GLU A 672 -34.22 -26.41 8.95
N HIS A 673 -35.06 -25.69 9.68
CA HIS A 673 -36.46 -25.52 9.35
C HIS A 673 -36.79 -24.03 9.14
N LEU A 674 -36.25 -23.46 8.07
CA LEU A 674 -36.59 -22.10 7.63
C LEU A 674 -38.05 -22.02 7.13
N VAL A 675 -38.71 -20.88 7.34
CA VAL A 675 -40.02 -20.64 6.74
C VAL A 675 -39.84 -20.57 5.21
N ALA A 676 -40.70 -21.32 4.50
CA ALA A 676 -40.63 -21.34 3.04
C ALA A 676 -40.96 -19.96 2.42
N PRO A 677 -40.44 -19.64 1.22
CA PRO A 677 -40.66 -18.33 0.59
C PRO A 677 -42.13 -17.93 0.44
N GLU A 678 -42.99 -18.89 0.11
CA GLU A 678 -44.43 -18.70 -0.05
C GLU A 678 -45.18 -18.42 1.25
N ASP A 679 -44.63 -18.88 2.39
CA ASP A 679 -45.25 -18.68 3.70
C ASP A 679 -44.65 -17.49 4.45
N MET A 680 -43.53 -16.90 3.91
CA MET A 680 -42.87 -15.79 4.55
C MET A 680 -43.69 -14.50 4.47
N LEU A 681 -43.76 -13.77 5.59
CA LEU A 681 -44.53 -12.55 5.67
C LEU A 681 -43.90 -11.41 4.83
N PRO A 682 -44.73 -10.52 4.26
CA PRO A 682 -44.24 -9.49 3.35
C PRO A 682 -43.15 -8.57 3.91
N LEU A 683 -43.20 -8.17 5.20
CA LEU A 683 -42.17 -7.36 5.85
C LEU A 683 -40.83 -8.11 5.93
N ASP A 684 -40.87 -9.40 6.19
CA ASP A 684 -39.67 -10.23 6.30
C ASP A 684 -39.07 -10.46 4.91
N ARG A 685 -39.90 -10.62 3.87
CA ARG A 685 -39.49 -10.66 2.46
C ARG A 685 -38.85 -9.32 2.03
N TRP A 686 -39.40 -8.18 2.48
CA TRP A 686 -38.81 -6.87 2.24
C TRP A 686 -37.37 -6.81 2.82
N ALA A 687 -37.19 -7.25 4.07
CA ALA A 687 -35.87 -7.24 4.70
C ALA A 687 -34.85 -8.12 3.95
N ILE A 688 -35.28 -9.29 3.44
CA ILE A 688 -34.44 -10.17 2.63
C ILE A 688 -34.16 -9.54 1.25
N THR A 689 -35.12 -8.84 0.65
CA THR A 689 -34.88 -8.13 -0.62
C THR A 689 -33.79 -7.07 -0.45
N LYS A 690 -33.81 -6.30 0.64
CA LYS A 690 -32.75 -5.33 0.97
C LYS A 690 -31.42 -6.02 1.29
N LEU A 691 -31.46 -7.19 1.92
CA LEU A 691 -30.26 -8.04 2.13
C LEU A 691 -29.67 -8.49 0.79
N ASN A 692 -30.49 -8.89 -0.17
CA ASN A 692 -30.02 -9.29 -1.50
C ASN A 692 -29.30 -8.15 -2.22
N ASP A 693 -29.79 -6.92 -2.09
CA ASP A 693 -29.11 -5.74 -2.63
C ASP A 693 -27.75 -5.52 -1.95
N LEU A 694 -27.71 -5.70 -0.63
CA LEU A 694 -26.46 -5.64 0.12
C LEU A 694 -25.46 -6.71 -0.33
N ILE A 695 -25.89 -7.97 -0.50
CA ILE A 695 -25.04 -9.08 -0.95
C ILE A 695 -24.44 -8.77 -2.32
N ARG A 696 -25.24 -8.30 -3.28
CA ARG A 696 -24.76 -7.92 -4.62
C ARG A 696 -23.76 -6.77 -4.56
N ARG A 697 -24.04 -5.74 -3.75
CA ARG A 697 -23.17 -4.58 -3.57
C ARG A 697 -21.83 -4.99 -2.95
N VAL A 698 -21.85 -5.80 -1.92
CA VAL A 698 -20.66 -6.28 -1.23
C VAL A 698 -19.82 -7.20 -2.13
N ALA A 699 -20.46 -8.12 -2.87
CA ALA A 699 -19.76 -8.99 -3.81
C ALA A 699 -19.00 -8.17 -4.86
N LYS A 700 -19.65 -7.15 -5.47
CA LYS A 700 -19.02 -6.24 -6.43
C LYS A 700 -17.88 -5.44 -5.79
N ALA A 701 -18.03 -5.00 -4.55
CA ALA A 701 -17.01 -4.26 -3.85
C ALA A 701 -15.76 -5.12 -3.57
N TYR A 702 -15.93 -6.39 -3.24
CA TYR A 702 -14.81 -7.34 -3.10
C TYR A 702 -14.12 -7.63 -4.44
N ASP A 703 -14.88 -7.71 -5.56
CA ASP A 703 -14.31 -7.90 -6.90
C ASP A 703 -13.45 -6.71 -7.35
N ASN A 704 -13.80 -5.52 -6.86
CA ASN A 704 -13.07 -4.28 -7.14
C ASN A 704 -12.04 -3.93 -6.07
N TYR A 705 -11.93 -4.72 -5.01
CA TYR A 705 -11.08 -4.43 -3.84
C TYR A 705 -11.45 -3.12 -3.10
N GLU A 706 -12.72 -2.73 -3.13
CA GLU A 706 -13.27 -1.51 -2.51
C GLU A 706 -13.79 -1.81 -1.09
N PHE A 707 -12.92 -2.11 -0.13
CA PHE A 707 -13.32 -2.58 1.21
C PHE A 707 -14.06 -1.54 2.03
N HIS A 708 -13.83 -0.26 1.79
CA HIS A 708 -14.60 0.83 2.39
C HIS A 708 -16.08 0.78 1.97
N VAL A 709 -16.37 0.38 0.74
CA VAL A 709 -17.75 0.18 0.27
C VAL A 709 -18.42 -0.96 1.02
N VAL A 710 -17.69 -2.04 1.30
CA VAL A 710 -18.20 -3.16 2.13
C VAL A 710 -18.54 -2.67 3.53
N SER A 711 -17.61 -1.98 4.18
CA SER A 711 -17.78 -1.48 5.55
C SER A 711 -18.95 -0.50 5.66
N HIS A 712 -19.06 0.44 4.73
CA HIS A 712 -20.15 1.43 4.71
C HIS A 712 -21.48 0.78 4.40
N ALA A 713 -21.56 -0.10 3.40
CA ALA A 713 -22.81 -0.75 3.02
C ALA A 713 -23.40 -1.57 4.16
N ILE A 714 -22.57 -2.36 4.87
CA ILE A 714 -23.04 -3.14 6.03
C ILE A 714 -23.47 -2.22 7.17
N ASN A 715 -22.71 -1.15 7.44
CA ASN A 715 -23.07 -0.19 8.48
C ASN A 715 -24.39 0.52 8.17
N ASP A 716 -24.59 0.97 6.94
CA ASP A 716 -25.81 1.65 6.49
C ASP A 716 -26.99 0.70 6.61
N PHE A 717 -26.84 -0.54 6.17
CA PHE A 717 -27.89 -1.56 6.31
C PHE A 717 -28.28 -1.78 7.77
N CYS A 718 -27.30 -1.87 8.68
CA CYS A 718 -27.58 -2.00 10.11
C CYS A 718 -28.34 -0.79 10.68
N VAL A 719 -28.07 0.41 10.20
CA VAL A 719 -28.66 1.66 10.73
C VAL A 719 -29.99 1.98 10.07
N VAL A 720 -30.02 1.98 8.72
CA VAL A 720 -31.17 2.48 7.95
C VAL A 720 -32.25 1.41 7.83
N GLU A 721 -31.91 0.26 7.27
CA GLU A 721 -32.91 -0.78 6.99
C GLU A 721 -33.27 -1.56 8.26
N LEU A 722 -32.28 -1.90 9.08
CA LEU A 722 -32.52 -2.75 10.26
C LEU A 722 -32.96 -1.92 11.47
N SER A 723 -32.10 -1.11 12.04
CA SER A 723 -32.38 -0.48 13.35
C SER A 723 -33.50 0.53 13.31
N SER A 724 -33.59 1.36 12.26
CA SER A 724 -34.60 2.42 12.16
C SER A 724 -35.97 1.95 11.67
N PHE A 725 -36.03 0.76 11.09
CA PHE A 725 -37.26 0.25 10.48
C PHE A 725 -37.54 -1.20 10.90
N TYR A 726 -36.88 -2.18 10.32
CA TYR A 726 -37.24 -3.58 10.43
C TYR A 726 -37.23 -4.11 11.87
N LEU A 727 -36.10 -3.97 12.58
CA LEU A 727 -35.96 -4.51 13.92
C LEU A 727 -36.89 -3.88 14.93
N ASP A 728 -37.30 -2.63 14.74
CA ASP A 728 -38.24 -1.96 15.63
C ASP A 728 -39.65 -2.51 15.47
N ILE A 729 -40.09 -2.73 14.24
CA ILE A 729 -41.42 -3.24 13.91
C ILE A 729 -41.61 -4.66 14.39
N ILE A 730 -40.66 -5.55 14.17
CA ILE A 730 -40.80 -7.00 14.48
C ILE A 730 -40.71 -7.34 15.96
N LYS A 731 -40.43 -6.38 16.85
CA LYS A 731 -40.30 -6.64 18.30
C LYS A 731 -41.52 -7.29 18.89
N ASP A 732 -42.69 -6.80 18.53
CA ASP A 732 -43.94 -7.37 19.04
C ASP A 732 -44.15 -8.82 18.60
N ARG A 733 -43.84 -9.14 17.32
CA ARG A 733 -43.91 -10.53 16.83
C ARG A 733 -42.92 -11.44 17.56
N LEU A 734 -41.69 -11.00 17.75
CA LEU A 734 -40.64 -11.80 18.40
C LEU A 734 -40.95 -12.08 19.86
N TYR A 735 -41.59 -11.12 20.56
CA TYR A 735 -41.76 -11.20 22.01
C TYR A 735 -43.15 -11.74 22.40
N CYS A 736 -44.20 -11.38 21.64
CA CYS A 736 -45.58 -11.60 22.04
C CYS A 736 -46.34 -12.70 21.29
N GLU A 737 -45.81 -13.18 20.16
CA GLU A 737 -46.43 -14.29 19.41
C GLU A 737 -46.13 -15.65 20.04
N GLU A 738 -46.83 -16.70 19.61
CA GLU A 738 -46.51 -18.09 19.97
C GLU A 738 -45.07 -18.45 19.60
N ARG A 739 -44.44 -19.29 20.43
CA ARG A 739 -43.05 -19.67 20.25
C ARG A 739 -42.73 -20.20 18.85
N ASN A 740 -43.58 -21.09 18.36
CA ASN A 740 -43.44 -21.72 17.03
C ASN A 740 -44.43 -21.15 16.00
N GLY A 741 -45.12 -20.07 16.33
CA GLY A 741 -46.10 -19.43 15.43
C GLY A 741 -45.42 -18.86 14.15
N LEU A 742 -46.14 -18.94 13.03
CA LEU A 742 -45.63 -18.54 11.73
C LEU A 742 -45.05 -17.13 11.73
N LYS A 743 -45.75 -16.16 12.34
CA LYS A 743 -45.29 -14.75 12.38
C LYS A 743 -43.92 -14.59 13.06
N ARG A 744 -43.73 -15.30 14.18
CA ARG A 744 -42.45 -15.29 14.88
C ARG A 744 -41.37 -16.01 14.09
N ARG A 745 -41.70 -17.20 13.55
CA ARG A 745 -40.75 -18.02 12.76
C ARG A 745 -40.35 -17.35 11.47
N SER A 746 -41.26 -16.59 10.82
CA SER A 746 -40.95 -15.78 9.64
C SER A 746 -39.92 -14.69 9.95
N ALA A 747 -40.12 -13.94 11.04
CA ALA A 747 -39.15 -12.93 11.50
C ALA A 747 -37.81 -13.56 11.90
N GLN A 748 -37.81 -14.72 12.60
CA GLN A 748 -36.59 -15.42 12.97
C GLN A 748 -35.82 -15.95 11.75
N THR A 749 -36.51 -16.47 10.74
CA THR A 749 -35.90 -16.88 9.47
C THR A 749 -35.19 -15.70 8.79
N ALA A 750 -35.84 -14.54 8.71
CA ALA A 750 -35.22 -13.34 8.16
C ALA A 750 -33.99 -12.89 8.98
N LEU A 751 -34.11 -12.87 10.33
CA LEU A 751 -32.98 -12.52 11.22
C LEU A 751 -31.81 -13.49 11.05
N PHE A 752 -32.08 -14.77 10.90
CA PHE A 752 -31.03 -15.78 10.68
C PHE A 752 -30.29 -15.55 9.36
N LEU A 753 -31.03 -15.39 8.25
CA LEU A 753 -30.43 -15.16 6.93
C LEU A 753 -29.64 -13.83 6.87
N ILE A 754 -30.15 -12.79 7.53
CA ILE A 754 -29.46 -11.50 7.66
C ILE A 754 -28.18 -11.65 8.45
N LEU A 755 -28.23 -12.26 9.64
CA LEU A 755 -27.08 -12.42 10.50
C LEU A 755 -26.00 -13.31 9.87
N ASP A 756 -26.39 -14.44 9.29
CA ASP A 756 -25.51 -15.35 8.57
C ASP A 756 -24.78 -14.63 7.44
N SER A 757 -25.53 -13.89 6.61
CA SER A 757 -24.95 -13.17 5.46
C SER A 757 -24.03 -12.03 5.91
N MET A 758 -24.46 -11.18 6.85
CA MET A 758 -23.63 -10.07 7.33
C MET A 758 -22.34 -10.59 7.99
N THR A 759 -22.44 -11.68 8.77
CA THR A 759 -21.28 -12.28 9.45
C THR A 759 -20.27 -12.79 8.44
N LYS A 760 -20.70 -13.51 7.42
CA LYS A 760 -19.84 -14.02 6.35
C LYS A 760 -19.26 -12.90 5.48
N MET A 761 -20.06 -11.90 5.13
CA MET A 761 -19.60 -10.77 4.31
C MET A 761 -18.58 -9.88 5.02
N PHE A 762 -18.69 -9.73 6.34
CA PHE A 762 -17.80 -8.85 7.11
C PHE A 762 -16.60 -9.59 7.72
N ALA A 763 -16.60 -10.94 7.72
CA ALA A 763 -15.51 -11.76 8.26
C ALA A 763 -14.12 -11.48 7.69
N PRO A 764 -13.92 -11.12 6.40
CA PRO A 764 -12.63 -10.73 5.91
C PRO A 764 -12.06 -9.49 6.59
N ILE A 765 -12.90 -8.55 7.03
CA ILE A 765 -12.51 -7.29 7.68
C ILE A 765 -12.50 -7.46 9.20
N LEU A 766 -13.63 -7.82 9.80
CA LEU A 766 -13.80 -8.02 11.25
C LEU A 766 -13.65 -9.51 11.61
N ALA A 767 -12.44 -10.02 11.44
CA ALA A 767 -12.14 -11.44 11.51
C ALA A 767 -12.49 -12.08 12.84
N PHE A 768 -12.21 -11.40 13.95
CA PHE A 768 -12.45 -11.91 15.30
C PHE A 768 -13.92 -11.77 15.69
N THR A 769 -14.50 -10.61 15.48
CA THR A 769 -15.90 -10.36 15.84
C THR A 769 -16.85 -11.25 15.06
N CYS A 770 -16.62 -11.42 13.76
CA CYS A 770 -17.48 -12.28 12.94
C CYS A 770 -17.35 -13.76 13.33
N ASP A 771 -16.16 -14.23 13.70
CA ASP A 771 -15.99 -15.58 14.21
C ASP A 771 -16.67 -15.76 15.58
N GLU A 772 -16.59 -14.75 16.46
CA GLU A 772 -17.32 -14.74 17.73
C GLU A 772 -18.85 -14.81 17.53
N ILE A 773 -19.38 -14.06 16.56
CA ILE A 773 -20.80 -14.10 16.20
C ILE A 773 -21.15 -15.48 15.62
N TRP A 774 -20.31 -16.00 14.72
CA TRP A 774 -20.50 -17.32 14.12
C TRP A 774 -20.63 -18.42 15.15
N LEU A 775 -19.71 -18.45 16.09
CA LEU A 775 -19.72 -19.45 17.17
C LEU A 775 -20.94 -19.36 18.10
N ALA A 776 -21.62 -18.22 18.13
CA ALA A 776 -22.78 -17.95 18.99
C ALA A 776 -24.13 -18.13 18.29
N MET A 777 -24.17 -18.32 16.95
CA MET A 777 -25.42 -18.42 16.21
C MET A 777 -25.80 -19.90 15.92
N PRO A 778 -27.08 -20.20 15.64
CA PRO A 778 -27.47 -21.50 15.16
C PRO A 778 -26.91 -21.77 13.77
N HIS A 779 -26.68 -23.04 13.43
CA HIS A 779 -26.10 -23.48 12.17
C HIS A 779 -26.99 -24.49 11.46
N ARG A 780 -26.85 -24.54 10.13
CA ARG A 780 -27.42 -25.59 9.29
C ARG A 780 -26.44 -26.77 9.21
N ALA A 781 -26.90 -27.92 8.80
CA ALA A 781 -26.08 -29.14 8.69
C ALA A 781 -24.90 -28.98 7.69
N GLU A 782 -25.11 -28.16 6.64
CA GLU A 782 -24.06 -27.86 5.67
C GLU A 782 -23.02 -26.85 6.17
N ASP A 783 -23.29 -26.10 7.23
CA ASP A 783 -22.39 -25.11 7.79
C ASP A 783 -21.26 -25.78 8.59
N ASP A 784 -20.02 -25.30 8.40
CA ASP A 784 -18.94 -25.64 9.30
C ASP A 784 -18.99 -24.71 10.52
N ALA A 785 -19.57 -25.24 11.62
CA ALA A 785 -19.76 -24.47 12.85
C ALA A 785 -18.45 -24.11 13.58
N ARG A 786 -17.30 -24.69 13.18
CA ARG A 786 -16.02 -24.52 13.89
C ARG A 786 -15.40 -23.14 13.70
N ASN A 787 -15.60 -22.53 12.52
CA ASN A 787 -15.07 -21.20 12.22
C ASN A 787 -15.79 -20.60 11.01
N VAL A 788 -16.03 -19.28 11.03
CA VAL A 788 -16.73 -18.57 9.95
C VAL A 788 -16.02 -18.68 8.60
N LEU A 789 -14.68 -18.69 8.58
CA LEU A 789 -13.88 -18.77 7.35
C LEU A 789 -14.01 -20.11 6.62
N LEU A 790 -14.42 -21.14 7.33
CA LEU A 790 -14.67 -22.45 6.74
C LEU A 790 -16.01 -22.51 5.99
N ASN A 791 -16.64 -21.35 5.74
CA ASN A 791 -17.91 -21.24 5.04
C ASN A 791 -17.81 -20.30 3.84
N VAL A 792 -18.73 -20.49 2.89
CA VAL A 792 -18.81 -19.66 1.68
C VAL A 792 -19.77 -18.50 1.92
N MET A 793 -19.48 -17.33 1.40
CA MET A 793 -20.39 -16.18 1.39
C MET A 793 -21.68 -16.51 0.64
N ASN A 794 -22.79 -16.07 1.20
CA ASN A 794 -24.09 -16.36 0.62
C ASN A 794 -24.29 -15.66 -0.74
N GLN A 795 -25.05 -16.35 -1.60
CA GLN A 795 -25.65 -15.74 -2.78
C GLN A 795 -26.98 -15.07 -2.41
N PRO A 796 -27.50 -14.17 -3.23
CA PRO A 796 -28.82 -13.58 -3.00
C PRO A 796 -29.92 -14.64 -2.87
N PHE A 797 -30.83 -14.43 -1.93
CA PHE A 797 -31.96 -15.30 -1.66
C PHE A 797 -33.15 -14.88 -2.53
N ASP A 798 -33.03 -15.00 -3.85
CA ASP A 798 -34.00 -14.46 -4.82
C ASP A 798 -35.40 -15.10 -4.69
N ALA A 799 -35.49 -16.35 -4.17
CA ALA A 799 -36.77 -16.98 -3.91
C ALA A 799 -37.64 -16.22 -2.88
N TYR A 800 -37.01 -15.50 -1.96
CA TYR A 800 -37.69 -14.69 -0.94
C TYR A 800 -37.92 -13.24 -1.39
N ALA A 801 -37.35 -12.81 -2.52
CA ALA A 801 -37.43 -11.43 -2.97
C ALA A 801 -38.87 -10.99 -3.28
N LEU A 802 -39.15 -9.73 -3.03
CA LEU A 802 -40.33 -9.04 -3.54
C LEU A 802 -40.12 -8.68 -5.00
N SER A 803 -41.20 -8.58 -5.74
CA SER A 803 -41.23 -7.99 -7.08
C SER A 803 -40.94 -6.47 -6.99
N GLU A 804 -40.58 -5.86 -8.12
CA GLU A 804 -40.35 -4.40 -8.19
C GLU A 804 -41.62 -3.62 -7.81
N ASP A 805 -42.81 -4.06 -8.24
CA ASP A 805 -44.10 -3.43 -7.90
C ASP A 805 -44.39 -3.54 -6.39
N GLU A 806 -44.14 -4.68 -5.80
CA GLU A 806 -44.28 -4.85 -4.34
C GLU A 806 -43.27 -3.96 -3.59
N LEU A 807 -42.01 -3.90 -4.03
CA LEU A 807 -41.00 -3.07 -3.41
C LEU A 807 -41.33 -1.58 -3.49
N ALA A 808 -41.89 -1.10 -4.61
CA ALA A 808 -42.37 0.27 -4.78
C ALA A 808 -43.43 0.63 -3.74
N LYS A 809 -44.34 -0.30 -3.39
CA LYS A 809 -45.35 -0.08 -2.34
C LYS A 809 -44.68 0.04 -0.95
N TRP A 810 -43.64 -0.73 -0.68
CA TRP A 810 -42.85 -0.59 0.56
C TRP A 810 -42.15 0.76 0.64
N ASP A 811 -41.66 1.30 -0.46
CA ASP A 811 -41.07 2.64 -0.50
C ASP A 811 -42.11 3.71 -0.20
N GLN A 812 -43.34 3.58 -0.71
CA GLN A 812 -44.46 4.46 -0.34
C GLN A 812 -44.80 4.34 1.14
N LEU A 813 -44.85 3.12 1.70
CA LEU A 813 -45.10 2.90 3.12
C LEU A 813 -44.05 3.59 3.98
N ILE A 814 -42.76 3.48 3.65
CA ILE A 814 -41.66 4.12 4.42
C ILE A 814 -41.84 5.65 4.43
N ARG A 815 -42.26 6.25 3.30
CA ARG A 815 -42.52 7.68 3.20
C ARG A 815 -43.75 8.08 4.03
N VAL A 816 -44.85 7.32 3.96
CA VAL A 816 -46.06 7.52 4.79
C VAL A 816 -45.72 7.38 6.27
N ARG A 817 -44.93 6.33 6.65
CA ARG A 817 -44.50 6.14 8.02
C ARG A 817 -43.66 7.31 8.55
N THR A 818 -42.78 7.87 7.71
CA THR A 818 -41.99 9.05 8.06
C THR A 818 -42.87 10.25 8.39
N ASP A 819 -43.90 10.49 7.58
CA ASP A 819 -44.88 11.57 7.81
C ASP A 819 -45.68 11.33 9.08
N VAL A 820 -46.16 10.10 9.30
CA VAL A 820 -46.89 9.72 10.54
C VAL A 820 -46.03 9.89 11.78
N ASN A 821 -44.74 9.48 11.74
CA ASN A 821 -43.82 9.64 12.86
C ASN A 821 -43.64 11.11 13.26
N GLY A 822 -43.66 12.04 12.28
CA GLY A 822 -43.59 13.47 12.56
C GLY A 822 -44.76 13.95 13.44
N VAL A 823 -45.97 13.48 13.15
CA VAL A 823 -47.17 13.85 13.91
C VAL A 823 -47.25 13.09 15.25
N LEU A 824 -46.80 11.83 15.29
CA LEU A 824 -46.65 11.09 16.57
C LEU A 824 -45.70 11.80 17.53
N GLU A 825 -44.58 12.34 17.05
CA GLU A 825 -43.64 13.10 17.86
C GLU A 825 -44.25 14.44 18.36
N ALA A 826 -45.04 15.12 17.52
CA ALA A 826 -45.81 16.31 17.93
C ALA A 826 -46.79 15.97 19.04
N ALA A 827 -47.54 14.87 18.87
CA ALA A 827 -48.48 14.41 19.91
C ALA A 827 -47.79 14.02 21.23
N ARG A 828 -46.57 13.48 21.17
CA ARG A 828 -45.75 13.20 22.35
C ARG A 828 -45.24 14.49 23.00
N ALA A 829 -44.79 15.45 22.22
CA ALA A 829 -44.36 16.77 22.73
C ALA A 829 -45.51 17.49 23.46
N GLU A 830 -46.72 17.39 22.95
CA GLU A 830 -47.94 17.88 23.57
C GLU A 830 -48.46 17.03 24.76
N LYS A 831 -47.78 15.93 25.07
CA LYS A 831 -48.16 14.96 26.11
C LYS A 831 -49.55 14.35 25.91
N ARG A 832 -50.03 14.26 24.67
CA ARG A 832 -51.26 13.58 24.32
C ARG A 832 -51.09 12.06 24.34
N ILE A 833 -49.89 11.57 23.97
CA ILE A 833 -49.52 10.18 24.08
C ILE A 833 -48.15 10.07 24.77
N GLY A 834 -47.89 8.96 25.44
CA GLY A 834 -46.56 8.68 26.05
C GLY A 834 -45.69 7.84 25.12
N LYS A 835 -46.28 6.84 24.48
CA LYS A 835 -45.59 5.90 23.53
C LYS A 835 -46.44 5.73 22.28
N PRO A 836 -45.82 5.42 21.11
CA PRO A 836 -46.57 5.17 19.88
C PRO A 836 -47.66 4.10 20.02
N LEU A 837 -47.45 3.03 20.76
CA LEU A 837 -48.44 1.99 21.03
C LEU A 837 -49.69 2.49 21.81
N GLU A 838 -49.67 3.71 22.35
CA GLU A 838 -50.84 4.33 22.97
C GLU A 838 -51.69 5.11 21.98
N ALA A 839 -51.23 5.19 20.73
CA ALA A 839 -51.88 6.00 19.69
C ALA A 839 -52.90 5.23 18.83
N ALA A 840 -53.96 5.94 18.47
CA ALA A 840 -54.80 5.67 17.31
C ALA A 840 -54.49 6.76 16.26
N VAL A 841 -54.20 6.34 15.04
CA VAL A 841 -53.88 7.20 13.90
C VAL A 841 -55.00 7.15 12.89
N THR A 842 -55.39 8.30 12.34
CA THR A 842 -56.28 8.37 11.19
C THR A 842 -55.56 9.08 10.02
N LEU A 843 -55.61 8.47 8.85
CA LEU A 843 -54.95 8.97 7.63
C LEU A 843 -56.03 9.36 6.61
N ARG A 844 -55.92 10.58 6.06
CA ARG A 844 -56.84 11.07 5.03
C ARG A 844 -56.06 11.78 3.93
N ALA A 845 -56.39 11.49 2.70
CA ALA A 845 -55.79 12.12 1.53
C ALA A 845 -56.68 13.23 0.97
N ASP A 846 -56.11 14.41 0.76
CA ASP A 846 -56.79 15.58 0.16
C ASP A 846 -56.32 15.85 -1.26
N ASP A 847 -55.20 15.23 -1.70
CA ASP A 847 -54.73 15.31 -3.09
C ASP A 847 -54.49 13.92 -3.71
N ASP A 848 -54.26 13.89 -5.03
CA ASP A 848 -54.09 12.63 -5.76
C ASP A 848 -52.82 11.87 -5.37
N ALA A 849 -51.74 12.56 -5.01
CA ALA A 849 -50.46 11.92 -4.63
C ALA A 849 -50.61 11.21 -3.28
N ALA A 850 -51.21 11.84 -2.29
CA ALA A 850 -51.52 11.24 -1.00
C ALA A 850 -52.51 10.08 -1.13
N ARG A 851 -53.51 10.21 -2.02
CA ARG A 851 -54.49 9.16 -2.29
C ARG A 851 -53.81 7.94 -2.89
N ALA A 852 -53.00 8.11 -3.92
CA ALA A 852 -52.28 7.01 -4.54
C ALA A 852 -51.35 6.30 -3.53
N ALA A 853 -50.66 7.07 -2.66
CA ALA A 853 -49.80 6.48 -1.61
C ALA A 853 -50.65 5.67 -0.60
N LEU A 854 -51.81 6.16 -0.18
CA LEU A 854 -52.67 5.42 0.73
C LEU A 854 -53.31 4.17 0.06
N ASP A 855 -53.65 4.24 -1.21
CA ASP A 855 -54.19 3.09 -1.96
C ASP A 855 -53.15 1.95 -2.04
N ASP A 856 -51.85 2.28 -2.19
CA ASP A 856 -50.77 1.30 -2.21
C ASP A 856 -50.59 0.61 -0.85
N VAL A 857 -50.81 1.31 0.27
CA VAL A 857 -50.45 0.80 1.59
C VAL A 857 -51.62 0.36 2.46
N GLN A 858 -52.87 0.78 2.13
CA GLN A 858 -54.05 0.49 2.98
C GLN A 858 -54.36 -1.00 3.18
N SER A 859 -53.88 -1.87 2.27
CA SER A 859 -54.02 -3.32 2.39
C SER A 859 -52.99 -3.94 3.33
N MET A 860 -51.97 -3.17 3.72
CA MET A 860 -50.93 -3.63 4.64
C MET A 860 -51.42 -3.55 6.09
N ASN A 861 -50.77 -4.26 7.00
CA ASN A 861 -51.06 -4.18 8.43
C ASN A 861 -50.47 -2.86 9.03
N LEU A 862 -51.14 -1.72 8.74
CA LEU A 862 -50.66 -0.40 9.15
C LEU A 862 -50.45 -0.25 10.65
N PRO A 863 -51.30 -0.80 11.56
CA PRO A 863 -51.04 -0.68 12.98
C PRO A 863 -49.68 -1.27 13.41
N GLU A 864 -49.33 -2.42 12.88
CA GLU A 864 -48.05 -3.06 13.13
C GLU A 864 -46.89 -2.27 12.53
N LEU A 865 -47.03 -1.87 11.25
CA LEU A 865 -45.98 -1.18 10.50
C LEU A 865 -45.68 0.24 11.00
N LEU A 866 -46.71 0.89 11.58
CA LEU A 866 -46.58 2.21 12.23
C LEU A 866 -46.29 2.11 13.75
N ILE A 867 -46.33 0.90 14.30
CA ILE A 867 -46.17 0.61 15.74
C ILE A 867 -47.20 1.37 16.59
N VAL A 868 -48.44 1.35 16.18
CA VAL A 868 -49.58 1.97 16.89
C VAL A 868 -50.67 0.95 17.20
N SER A 869 -51.52 1.25 18.19
CA SER A 869 -52.62 0.32 18.53
C SER A 869 -53.71 0.25 17.45
N GLN A 870 -53.96 1.40 16.81
CA GLN A 870 -54.97 1.45 15.72
C GLN A 870 -54.52 2.39 14.61
N CYS A 871 -54.85 2.04 13.37
CA CYS A 871 -54.70 2.93 12.21
C CYS A 871 -55.93 2.77 11.30
N LEU A 872 -56.54 3.91 10.96
CA LEU A 872 -57.69 4.01 10.08
C LEU A 872 -57.29 4.80 8.84
N VAL A 873 -57.72 4.36 7.68
CA VAL A 873 -57.62 5.10 6.41
C VAL A 873 -59.01 5.63 6.06
N GLY A 874 -59.12 6.94 5.94
CA GLY A 874 -60.41 7.62 5.77
C GLY A 874 -61.13 7.86 7.09
N GLY A 875 -62.27 8.53 7.05
CA GLY A 875 -63.08 8.86 8.20
C GLY A 875 -62.92 10.29 8.75
N ASP A 876 -63.75 10.62 9.76
CA ASP A 876 -63.70 11.95 10.37
C ASP A 876 -62.51 12.13 11.29
N VAL A 877 -61.98 13.34 11.35
CA VAL A 877 -60.92 13.71 12.27
C VAL A 877 -61.52 13.89 13.68
N PRO A 878 -61.04 13.15 14.71
CA PRO A 878 -61.54 13.31 16.06
C PRO A 878 -61.20 14.68 16.61
N GLU A 879 -62.13 15.29 17.40
CA GLU A 879 -61.97 16.65 17.94
C GLU A 879 -60.78 16.78 18.92
N ASP A 880 -60.41 15.68 19.57
CA ASP A 880 -59.33 15.59 20.56
C ASP A 880 -57.95 15.20 19.98
N ALA A 881 -57.87 15.05 18.67
CA ALA A 881 -56.66 14.62 17.98
C ALA A 881 -55.65 15.75 17.76
N VAL A 882 -54.37 15.45 17.86
CA VAL A 882 -53.30 16.27 17.30
C VAL A 882 -53.23 16.01 15.80
N THR A 883 -53.28 17.07 15.02
CA THR A 883 -53.33 16.96 13.55
C THR A 883 -52.06 17.55 12.93
N GLY A 884 -51.68 16.98 11.79
CA GLY A 884 -50.57 17.49 10.97
C GLY A 884 -50.70 17.02 9.53
N THR A 885 -49.85 17.54 8.68
CA THR A 885 -49.70 17.12 7.27
C THR A 885 -48.36 16.47 7.03
N GLY A 886 -48.32 15.61 6.00
CA GLY A 886 -47.05 14.96 5.64
C GLY A 886 -46.05 15.92 5.02
N THR A 887 -44.78 15.62 5.21
CA THR A 887 -43.67 16.30 4.54
C THR A 887 -43.40 15.66 3.16
N ASN A 888 -43.49 14.32 3.07
CA ASN A 888 -43.38 13.60 1.81
C ASN A 888 -44.66 13.72 0.97
N PHE A 889 -45.81 13.76 1.66
CA PHE A 889 -47.14 13.91 1.05
C PHE A 889 -47.88 15.06 1.71
N PRO A 890 -47.73 16.30 1.23
CA PRO A 890 -48.40 17.47 1.81
C PRO A 890 -49.92 17.38 1.88
N GLY A 891 -50.51 16.64 0.97
CA GLY A 891 -51.94 16.33 0.99
C GLY A 891 -52.37 15.16 1.90
N LEU A 892 -51.43 14.57 2.63
CA LEU A 892 -51.72 13.56 3.63
C LEU A 892 -52.02 14.20 4.98
N HIS A 893 -53.29 14.19 5.37
CA HIS A 893 -53.71 14.62 6.69
C HIS A 893 -53.61 13.46 7.69
N ILE A 894 -52.88 13.70 8.77
CA ILE A 894 -52.60 12.71 9.81
C ILE A 894 -53.22 13.24 11.11
N SER A 895 -54.03 12.45 11.81
CA SER A 895 -54.50 12.76 13.13
C SER A 895 -54.12 11.67 14.14
N VAL A 896 -53.67 12.11 15.32
CA VAL A 896 -53.18 11.23 16.38
C VAL A 896 -53.92 11.52 17.66
N ARG A 897 -54.50 10.49 18.28
CA ARG A 897 -55.13 10.54 19.61
C ARG A 897 -54.76 9.32 20.44
N ASN A 898 -55.17 9.30 21.73
CA ASN A 898 -55.07 8.10 22.53
C ASN A 898 -55.93 6.99 21.92
N ALA A 899 -55.40 5.80 21.82
CA ALA A 899 -56.11 4.64 21.32
C ALA A 899 -57.21 4.25 22.32
N PRO A 900 -58.43 3.93 21.84
CA PRO A 900 -59.52 3.48 22.67
C PRO A 900 -59.23 2.05 23.24
N GLY A 901 -59.93 1.70 24.32
CA GLY A 901 -59.91 0.37 24.90
C GLY A 901 -58.86 0.24 26.02
N THR A 902 -58.70 -0.97 26.54
CA THR A 902 -57.82 -1.31 27.66
C THR A 902 -56.42 -1.64 27.17
N LYS A 903 -55.40 -1.09 27.86
CA LYS A 903 -54.01 -1.43 27.60
C LYS A 903 -53.72 -2.89 28.01
N CYS A 904 -53.33 -3.73 27.08
CA CYS A 904 -52.94 -5.09 27.34
C CYS A 904 -51.66 -5.15 28.18
N PRO A 905 -51.67 -5.82 29.35
CA PRO A 905 -50.51 -5.85 30.25
C PRO A 905 -49.33 -6.66 29.69
N ARG A 906 -49.55 -7.43 28.60
CA ARG A 906 -48.52 -8.28 27.97
C ARG A 906 -47.84 -7.62 26.77
N CYS A 907 -48.63 -7.17 25.76
CA CYS A 907 -48.08 -6.55 24.52
C CYS A 907 -48.13 -5.01 24.51
N TRP A 908 -48.81 -4.39 25.51
CA TRP A 908 -49.00 -2.96 25.71
C TRP A 908 -49.83 -2.22 24.64
N MET A 909 -50.37 -2.94 23.65
CA MET A 909 -51.35 -2.38 22.73
C MET A 909 -52.70 -2.13 23.44
N HIS A 910 -53.44 -1.12 23.03
CA HIS A 910 -54.77 -0.88 23.48
C HIS A 910 -55.78 -1.68 22.65
N SER A 911 -56.76 -2.31 23.29
CA SER A 911 -57.80 -3.12 22.64
C SER A 911 -59.14 -2.89 23.29
N GLU A 912 -60.14 -2.61 22.47
CA GLU A 912 -61.57 -2.54 22.91
C GLU A 912 -62.11 -3.93 23.23
N GLN A 913 -61.48 -4.97 22.73
CA GLN A 913 -61.88 -6.38 22.97
C GLN A 913 -60.99 -7.05 24.04
N ALA A 914 -60.32 -6.27 24.88
CA ALA A 914 -59.54 -6.81 25.98
C ALA A 914 -60.44 -7.57 26.95
N ASP A 915 -59.96 -8.73 27.39
CA ASP A 915 -60.66 -9.56 28.38
C ASP A 915 -60.83 -8.76 29.71
N PRO A 916 -62.04 -8.65 30.22
CA PRO A 916 -62.32 -7.79 31.42
C PRO A 916 -61.62 -8.26 32.71
N GLU A 917 -61.29 -9.53 32.84
CA GLU A 917 -60.66 -10.10 34.07
C GLU A 917 -59.12 -10.01 33.98
N THR A 918 -58.55 -10.35 32.83
CA THR A 918 -57.10 -10.43 32.67
C THR A 918 -56.49 -9.18 32.04
N GLY A 919 -57.32 -8.33 31.38
CA GLY A 919 -56.86 -7.18 30.60
C GLY A 919 -56.16 -7.54 29.30
N LEU A 920 -56.00 -8.83 28.97
CA LEU A 920 -55.32 -9.28 27.78
C LEU A 920 -56.09 -8.98 26.50
N CYS A 921 -55.44 -8.53 25.46
CA CYS A 921 -56.04 -8.48 24.13
C CYS A 921 -56.30 -9.90 23.61
N PRO A 922 -57.20 -10.11 22.63
CA PRO A 922 -57.59 -11.45 22.16
C PRO A 922 -56.36 -12.31 21.72
N ARG A 923 -55.40 -11.73 21.05
CA ARG A 923 -54.16 -12.41 20.65
C ARG A 923 -53.37 -12.91 21.88
N CYS A 924 -53.09 -12.02 22.83
CA CYS A 924 -52.31 -12.38 24.03
C CYS A 924 -53.03 -13.39 24.91
N ALA A 925 -54.38 -13.33 24.99
CA ALA A 925 -55.20 -14.30 25.68
C ALA A 925 -55.04 -15.72 25.07
N ALA A 926 -55.12 -15.81 23.73
CA ALA A 926 -54.88 -17.08 23.01
C ALA A 926 -53.47 -17.67 23.22
N VAL A 927 -52.43 -16.81 23.08
CA VAL A 927 -51.04 -17.25 23.30
C VAL A 927 -50.80 -17.74 24.75
N VAL A 928 -51.28 -17.02 25.75
CA VAL A 928 -51.14 -17.45 27.14
C VAL A 928 -51.92 -18.73 27.44
N ALA A 929 -53.09 -18.93 26.84
CA ALA A 929 -53.84 -20.18 26.94
C ALA A 929 -53.09 -21.35 26.33
N ALA A 930 -52.51 -21.20 25.14
CA ALA A 930 -51.68 -22.19 24.48
C ALA A 930 -50.45 -22.59 25.32
N GLN A 931 -49.74 -21.64 25.88
CA GLN A 931 -48.57 -21.87 26.74
C GLN A 931 -48.88 -22.58 28.07
N LYS A 932 -50.11 -22.50 28.53
CA LYS A 932 -50.56 -23.23 29.73
C LYS A 932 -50.96 -24.67 29.41
N ALA A 933 -51.24 -24.95 28.14
CA ALA A 933 -51.62 -26.28 27.66
C ALA A 933 -50.39 -27.12 27.25
N GLU A 934 -49.27 -26.50 26.92
CA GLU A 934 -47.96 -27.15 26.77
C GLU A 934 -47.34 -27.45 28.15
#